data_723d6d2f0f45d3a97bd37efbdbe97a43
#
_entry.id   723d6d2f0f45d3a97bd37efbdbe97a43
#
_cell.length_a   1.000
_cell.length_b   1.000
_cell.length_c   1.000
_cell.angle_alpha   90.00
_cell.angle_beta   90.00
_cell.angle_gamma   90.00
#
_symmetry.space_group_name_H-M   'P 1'
#
loop_
_entity.id
_entity.type
_entity.pdbx_description
1 polymer ?
#
loop_
_entity_poly.entity_id
_entity_poly.type
_entity_poly.pdbx_seq_one_letter_code
_entity_poly.pdbx_strand_id
1 'polypeptide(L)'
;MSNNKRRRKPRFTLKKLIVITLMTVLISLTLFAGSVGLAFVNILTTAPEIDPYAINSGFEETSLIFDKDNNLLEKVETAEYRTFVKLSKVPQYLKDAFISIEDERFYDHPGVDPKGIMSSLYENFKAGGVVRGASTITQQLIKNTYLSNEQTLTRKLKEIYLALNLETKLSKDQILESYLNMISLGQNSYGVQEASRTYFSKNVDEINIAQAALLAGVVKGPNIYQPFYRVSPLKFDEATMRKVGETEILGEKYILVFNTKSVERQKVILKKMLDLEKISQAEYDEAINFDIVASLKPSEKKQTEITSYASDYVKNQVVEDLMDKYQITKQKAQERLFTGGLRIYSTIDTKMQKDLDEVNRNFNGILLGDVSRYKAPLLVDRTLDKAGNIVDKNGNMVYLKKANLLTDDGYLFIPKGEFSIADNGDLTITSPRVFAYNKSTDIQDYYTIDDAKNLLTHRVGGLAVPDAYYLRQAKHSLIIKAEFFKNNAGFYKVNEAGNLFISPDYFYNNKTGLVQPQSATVVIDYRTGHIVAMIGGRDVKGNRILNRATDTTRQPGSSIKPIAVYLPALDNGFTAASPILDVPLVTGEGKVWPKNVYTGFKGITTLRESLIYSINVSSARTLKKIGIPTSIKYLKLLGLIDEENPSKDNFVEASENKTHNDENLAALALGGMTKGVSPLEMTAAYAAIANDGVYIEPTIYTKVLDKDGNIVLDKEQVKVAHKLLSRV
;
A
#
# COMPACT_ATOMS: atom_id res chain seq x y z
N MET A 1 63.08 44.82 47.10
CA MET A 1 63.81 44.03 46.08
C MET A 1 62.85 43.00 45.47
N SER A 2 62.38 43.31 44.31
CA SER A 2 61.40 42.47 43.58
C SER A 2 62.15 41.61 42.57
N ASN A 3 62.04 40.28 42.68
CA ASN A 3 62.70 39.32 41.82
C ASN A 3 61.69 38.89 40.72
N ASN A 4 61.78 39.51 39.57
CA ASN A 4 60.96 39.22 38.37
C ASN A 4 61.60 38.07 37.57
N LYS A 5 61.23 36.79 37.83
CA LYS A 5 61.59 35.64 36.99
C LYS A 5 60.81 35.66 35.68
N ARG A 6 61.42 36.13 34.58
CA ARG A 6 60.93 35.99 33.22
C ARG A 6 60.79 34.49 32.84
N ARG A 7 59.59 33.95 32.70
CA ARG A 7 59.34 32.62 32.13
C ARG A 7 59.75 32.64 30.64
N ARG A 8 60.79 31.90 30.28
CA ARG A 8 61.18 31.66 28.88
C ARG A 8 60.08 30.82 28.21
N LYS A 9 59.46 31.33 27.12
CA LYS A 9 58.56 30.56 26.26
C LYS A 9 59.36 29.44 25.56
N PRO A 10 58.88 28.19 25.52
CA PRO A 10 59.59 27.11 24.84
C PRO A 10 59.66 27.39 23.33
N ARG A 11 60.82 27.44 22.75
CA ARG A 11 61.04 27.52 21.30
C ARG A 11 60.74 26.16 20.71
N PHE A 12 59.65 26.09 19.96
CA PHE A 12 59.30 24.92 19.12
C PHE A 12 60.32 24.79 17.99
N THR A 13 61.17 23.77 18.03
CA THR A 13 62.11 23.47 16.95
C THR A 13 61.38 22.70 15.84
N LEU A 14 61.72 22.97 14.56
CA LEU A 14 61.14 22.32 13.37
C LEU A 14 61.13 20.77 13.51
N LYS A 15 62.19 20.19 14.16
CA LYS A 15 62.23 18.76 14.45
C LYS A 15 61.08 18.28 15.37
N LYS A 16 60.69 19.06 16.38
CA LYS A 16 59.56 18.71 17.26
C LYS A 16 58.25 18.81 16.54
N LEU A 17 58.09 19.76 15.63
CA LEU A 17 56.88 19.90 14.81
C LEU A 17 56.71 18.68 13.87
N ILE A 18 57.77 18.26 13.19
CA ILE A 18 57.79 17.07 12.32
C ILE A 18 57.46 15.79 13.11
N VAL A 19 58.04 15.61 14.30
CA VAL A 19 57.75 14.45 15.14
C VAL A 19 56.29 14.43 15.60
N ILE A 20 55.75 15.58 16.02
CA ILE A 20 54.34 15.68 16.43
C ILE A 20 53.41 15.37 15.25
N THR A 21 53.71 15.91 14.04
CA THR A 21 52.93 15.64 12.84
C THR A 21 52.96 14.15 12.45
N LEU A 22 54.16 13.54 12.50
CA LEU A 22 54.30 12.08 12.27
C LEU A 22 53.55 11.23 13.30
N MET A 23 53.61 11.61 14.59
CA MET A 23 52.84 10.92 15.63
C MET A 23 51.33 11.09 15.46
N THR A 24 50.84 12.29 15.12
CA THR A 24 49.40 12.51 14.85
C THR A 24 48.94 11.72 13.63
N VAL A 25 49.71 11.65 12.57
CA VAL A 25 49.42 10.81 11.39
C VAL A 25 49.39 9.33 11.76
N LEU A 26 50.38 8.86 12.58
CA LEU A 26 50.41 7.46 13.01
C LEU A 26 49.22 7.09 13.92
N ILE A 27 48.86 7.96 14.86
CA ILE A 27 47.68 7.77 15.72
C ILE A 27 46.41 7.80 14.90
N SER A 28 46.29 8.71 13.94
CA SER A 28 45.12 8.75 13.03
C SER A 28 45.01 7.48 12.18
N LEU A 29 46.14 6.97 11.69
CA LEU A 29 46.19 5.71 10.94
C LEU A 29 45.81 4.48 11.80
N THR A 30 46.27 4.43 13.05
CA THR A 30 45.90 3.33 13.97
C THR A 30 44.44 3.40 14.41
N LEU A 31 43.87 4.57 14.66
CA LEU A 31 42.46 4.76 14.96
C LEU A 31 41.59 4.40 13.74
N PHE A 32 42.02 4.79 12.54
CA PHE A 32 41.36 4.42 11.30
C PHE A 32 41.39 2.91 11.08
N ALA A 33 42.52 2.26 11.22
CA ALA A 33 42.67 0.81 11.11
C ALA A 33 41.82 0.06 12.15
N GLY A 34 41.74 0.57 13.38
CA GLY A 34 40.89 0.03 14.45
C GLY A 34 39.42 0.16 14.13
N SER A 35 38.96 1.30 13.60
CA SER A 35 37.56 1.51 13.20
C SER A 35 37.17 0.64 12.01
N VAL A 36 38.06 0.44 11.04
CA VAL A 36 37.86 -0.48 9.92
C VAL A 36 37.81 -1.93 10.41
N GLY A 37 38.66 -2.32 11.36
CA GLY A 37 38.62 -3.65 11.97
C GLY A 37 37.32 -3.95 12.71
N LEU A 38 36.82 -2.99 13.50
CA LEU A 38 35.52 -3.10 14.19
C LEU A 38 34.34 -3.17 13.19
N ALA A 39 34.38 -2.37 12.13
CA ALA A 39 33.38 -2.42 11.06
C ALA A 39 33.37 -3.80 10.35
N PHE A 40 34.57 -4.37 10.14
CA PHE A 40 34.72 -5.69 9.52
C PHE A 40 34.19 -6.81 10.42
N VAL A 41 34.47 -6.78 11.73
CA VAL A 41 33.87 -7.73 12.69
C VAL A 41 32.34 -7.61 12.72
N ASN A 42 31.81 -6.41 12.73
CA ASN A 42 30.36 -6.18 12.69
C ASN A 42 29.75 -6.74 11.38
N ILE A 43 30.42 -6.63 10.25
CA ILE A 43 29.98 -7.19 8.98
C ILE A 43 29.92 -8.72 9.04
N LEU A 44 30.98 -9.37 9.56
CA LEU A 44 31.03 -10.82 9.69
C LEU A 44 29.94 -11.38 10.59
N THR A 45 29.58 -10.66 11.66
CA THR A 45 28.57 -11.10 12.64
C THR A 45 27.13 -10.77 12.26
N THR A 46 26.92 -9.76 11.40
CA THR A 46 25.57 -9.26 11.03
C THR A 46 25.22 -9.43 9.56
N ALA A 47 26.12 -9.99 8.73
CA ALA A 47 25.81 -10.29 7.34
C ALA A 47 24.86 -11.51 7.28
N PRO A 48 23.80 -11.47 6.46
CA PRO A 48 22.92 -12.61 6.27
C PRO A 48 23.70 -13.77 5.65
N GLU A 49 23.34 -14.99 6.00
CA GLU A 49 23.88 -16.19 5.36
C GLU A 49 23.36 -16.27 3.91
N ILE A 50 24.28 -16.47 2.96
CA ILE A 50 23.90 -16.64 1.55
C ILE A 50 23.44 -18.08 1.34
N ASP A 51 22.17 -18.26 1.04
CA ASP A 51 21.63 -19.49 0.46
C ASP A 51 21.67 -19.38 -1.08
N PRO A 52 22.60 -20.08 -1.76
CA PRO A 52 22.71 -20.03 -3.22
C PRO A 52 21.50 -20.64 -3.92
N TYR A 53 20.81 -21.58 -3.25
CA TYR A 53 19.62 -22.23 -3.78
C TYR A 53 18.40 -21.30 -3.71
N ALA A 54 18.32 -20.44 -2.69
CA ALA A 54 17.26 -19.44 -2.57
C ALA A 54 17.29 -18.41 -3.72
N ILE A 55 18.45 -18.15 -4.32
CA ILE A 55 18.59 -17.27 -5.49
C ILE A 55 17.99 -17.93 -6.75
N ASN A 56 18.14 -19.24 -6.91
CA ASN A 56 17.73 -19.97 -8.11
C ASN A 56 16.41 -20.74 -7.97
N SER A 57 16.00 -21.11 -6.77
CA SER A 57 14.81 -21.94 -6.54
C SER A 57 13.51 -21.14 -6.39
N GLY A 58 13.59 -19.81 -6.25
CA GLY A 58 12.43 -18.94 -6.05
C GLY A 58 11.63 -18.58 -7.31
N PHE A 59 11.98 -19.10 -8.49
CA PHE A 59 11.46 -18.54 -9.75
C PHE A 59 10.52 -19.45 -10.54
N GLU A 60 10.25 -20.68 -10.14
CA GLU A 60 9.62 -21.64 -11.05
C GLU A 60 8.20 -22.09 -10.74
N GLU A 61 7.64 -21.83 -9.56
CA GLU A 61 6.29 -22.33 -9.24
C GLU A 61 5.37 -21.27 -8.66
N THR A 62 4.19 -21.15 -9.28
CA THR A 62 3.08 -20.35 -8.73
C THR A 62 2.60 -20.94 -7.41
N SER A 63 2.47 -20.14 -6.38
CA SER A 63 1.90 -20.59 -5.11
C SER A 63 0.42 -20.90 -5.23
N LEU A 64 -0.06 -21.84 -4.42
CA LEU A 64 -1.42 -22.35 -4.45
C LEU A 64 -2.09 -22.14 -3.08
N ILE A 65 -3.32 -21.69 -3.07
CA ILE A 65 -4.16 -21.62 -1.88
C ILE A 65 -5.19 -22.75 -1.96
N PHE A 66 -5.30 -23.53 -0.90
CA PHE A 66 -6.27 -24.60 -0.73
C PHE A 66 -7.31 -24.19 0.31
N ASP A 67 -8.56 -24.67 0.15
CA ASP A 67 -9.61 -24.50 1.14
C ASP A 67 -9.43 -25.48 2.33
N LYS A 68 -10.36 -25.41 3.32
CA LYS A 68 -10.32 -26.27 4.51
C LYS A 68 -10.37 -27.78 4.20
N ASP A 69 -10.89 -28.15 3.04
CA ASP A 69 -11.05 -29.55 2.59
C ASP A 69 -9.94 -29.95 1.61
N ASN A 70 -8.86 -29.15 1.48
CA ASN A 70 -7.72 -29.33 0.58
C ASN A 70 -8.09 -29.27 -0.92
N ASN A 71 -9.20 -28.65 -1.30
CA ASN A 71 -9.47 -28.33 -2.69
C ASN A 71 -8.73 -27.08 -3.11
N LEU A 72 -8.26 -27.00 -4.36
CA LEU A 72 -7.62 -25.80 -4.88
C LEU A 72 -8.62 -24.64 -4.91
N LEU A 73 -8.35 -23.61 -4.12
CA LEU A 73 -9.15 -22.39 -4.06
C LEU A 73 -8.67 -21.35 -5.07
N GLU A 74 -7.36 -21.08 -5.11
CA GLU A 74 -6.77 -20.04 -5.94
C GLU A 74 -5.32 -20.39 -6.33
N LYS A 75 -4.93 -20.01 -7.56
CA LYS A 75 -3.53 -19.90 -7.97
C LYS A 75 -3.09 -18.46 -7.72
N VAL A 76 -2.03 -18.26 -6.94
CA VAL A 76 -1.55 -16.93 -6.55
C VAL A 76 -0.79 -16.31 -7.70
N GLU A 77 -1.49 -15.66 -8.62
CA GLU A 77 -0.88 -14.97 -9.76
C GLU A 77 -0.30 -13.61 -9.33
N THR A 78 0.82 -13.23 -9.90
CA THR A 78 1.56 -12.02 -9.53
C THR A 78 0.95 -10.76 -10.15
N ALA A 79 0.87 -9.68 -9.36
CA ALA A 79 0.76 -8.33 -9.91
C ALA A 79 2.12 -7.81 -10.44
N GLU A 80 3.22 -8.45 -10.06
CA GLU A 80 4.57 -8.25 -10.59
C GLU A 80 4.81 -9.29 -11.67
N TYR A 81 5.07 -8.81 -12.87
CA TYR A 81 5.28 -9.67 -14.02
C TYR A 81 6.73 -10.16 -14.04
N ARG A 82 6.93 -11.43 -13.63
CA ARG A 82 8.20 -12.15 -13.76
C ARG A 82 7.96 -13.43 -14.54
N THR A 83 8.77 -13.64 -15.52
CA THR A 83 8.84 -14.93 -16.24
C THR A 83 10.30 -15.34 -16.26
N PHE A 84 10.62 -16.44 -15.59
CA PHE A 84 11.98 -16.99 -15.58
C PHE A 84 12.39 -17.45 -16.97
N VAL A 85 13.63 -17.19 -17.33
CA VAL A 85 14.26 -17.66 -18.56
C VAL A 85 15.64 -18.24 -18.25
N LYS A 86 15.92 -19.47 -18.73
CA LYS A 86 17.26 -20.06 -18.64
C LYS A 86 18.26 -19.23 -19.44
N LEU A 87 19.48 -19.08 -18.94
CA LEU A 87 20.53 -18.32 -19.62
C LEU A 87 20.82 -18.82 -21.05
N SER A 88 20.62 -20.12 -21.29
CA SER A 88 20.75 -20.73 -22.62
C SER A 88 19.72 -20.24 -23.65
N LYS A 89 18.59 -19.66 -23.20
CA LYS A 89 17.54 -19.06 -24.05
C LYS A 89 17.72 -17.56 -24.23
N VAL A 90 18.62 -16.94 -23.47
CA VAL A 90 18.92 -15.51 -23.58
C VAL A 90 19.94 -15.32 -24.71
N PRO A 91 19.62 -14.50 -25.74
CA PRO A 91 20.54 -14.25 -26.84
C PRO A 91 21.91 -13.71 -26.38
N GLN A 92 22.99 -14.07 -27.07
CA GLN A 92 24.32 -13.64 -26.67
C GLN A 92 24.46 -12.12 -26.68
N TYR A 93 23.96 -11.43 -27.71
CA TYR A 93 23.99 -9.95 -27.78
C TYR A 93 23.22 -9.27 -26.66
N LEU A 94 22.20 -9.91 -26.04
CA LEU A 94 21.51 -9.35 -24.88
C LEU A 94 22.39 -9.46 -23.63
N LYS A 95 23.04 -10.63 -23.40
CA LYS A 95 24.03 -10.81 -22.34
C LYS A 95 25.16 -9.78 -22.46
N ASP A 96 25.67 -9.63 -23.68
CA ASP A 96 26.75 -8.71 -23.99
C ASP A 96 26.34 -7.23 -23.79
N ALA A 97 25.08 -6.85 -24.09
CA ALA A 97 24.58 -5.51 -23.84
C ALA A 97 24.61 -5.16 -22.35
N PHE A 98 24.11 -6.06 -21.47
CA PHE A 98 24.13 -5.86 -20.02
C PHE A 98 25.57 -5.86 -19.49
N ILE A 99 26.39 -6.81 -19.87
CA ILE A 99 27.80 -6.90 -19.44
C ILE A 99 28.56 -5.66 -19.87
N SER A 100 28.41 -5.23 -21.11
CA SER A 100 29.14 -4.08 -21.66
C SER A 100 28.87 -2.79 -20.91
N ILE A 101 27.62 -2.57 -20.43
CA ILE A 101 27.25 -1.30 -19.79
C ILE A 101 27.34 -1.34 -18.26
N GLU A 102 27.10 -2.47 -17.64
CA GLU A 102 27.07 -2.60 -16.19
C GLU A 102 28.38 -3.13 -15.62
N ASP A 103 29.08 -4.04 -16.32
CA ASP A 103 30.26 -4.72 -15.79
C ASP A 103 31.12 -5.34 -16.91
N GLU A 104 31.86 -4.51 -17.64
CA GLU A 104 32.61 -4.93 -18.84
C GLU A 104 33.62 -6.05 -18.62
N ARG A 105 34.08 -6.25 -17.38
CA ARG A 105 35.02 -7.30 -16.95
C ARG A 105 34.36 -8.35 -16.07
N PHE A 106 33.06 -8.56 -16.19
CA PHE A 106 32.30 -9.46 -15.34
C PHE A 106 32.93 -10.84 -15.14
N TYR A 107 33.47 -11.41 -16.21
CA TYR A 107 34.10 -12.75 -16.18
C TYR A 107 35.53 -12.76 -15.59
N ASP A 108 36.17 -11.57 -15.41
CA ASP A 108 37.58 -11.45 -15.04
C ASP A 108 37.84 -11.22 -13.55
N HIS A 109 36.81 -10.84 -12.78
CA HIS A 109 36.95 -10.48 -11.36
C HIS A 109 36.10 -11.37 -10.45
N PRO A 110 36.49 -11.56 -9.16
CA PRO A 110 35.78 -12.44 -8.20
C PRO A 110 34.63 -11.69 -7.47
N GLY A 111 33.73 -11.03 -8.18
CA GLY A 111 32.56 -10.34 -7.60
C GLY A 111 32.75 -8.84 -7.33
N VAL A 112 33.97 -8.38 -7.23
CA VAL A 112 34.34 -6.94 -7.10
C VAL A 112 35.42 -6.63 -8.12
N ASP A 113 35.30 -5.51 -8.82
CA ASP A 113 36.27 -5.05 -9.82
C ASP A 113 37.14 -3.90 -9.31
N PRO A 114 38.35 -4.16 -8.74
CA PRO A 114 39.25 -3.10 -8.25
C PRO A 114 39.72 -2.15 -9.37
N LYS A 115 39.93 -2.67 -10.59
CA LYS A 115 40.35 -1.83 -11.73
C LYS A 115 39.22 -0.90 -12.16
N GLY A 116 37.98 -1.36 -12.17
CA GLY A 116 36.81 -0.55 -12.43
C GLY A 116 36.58 0.52 -11.38
N ILE A 117 36.79 0.23 -10.11
CA ILE A 117 36.72 1.20 -9.02
C ILE A 117 37.75 2.33 -9.24
N MET A 118 38.98 1.99 -9.55
CA MET A 118 40.05 2.99 -9.79
C MET A 118 39.77 3.83 -11.04
N SER A 119 39.30 3.23 -12.14
CA SER A 119 38.91 3.93 -13.35
C SER A 119 37.76 4.90 -13.09
N SER A 120 36.71 4.44 -12.40
CA SER A 120 35.57 5.28 -12.06
C SER A 120 35.95 6.45 -11.14
N LEU A 121 36.84 6.26 -10.17
CA LEU A 121 37.36 7.31 -9.32
C LEU A 121 38.10 8.37 -10.14
N TYR A 122 38.94 7.95 -11.08
CA TYR A 122 39.67 8.87 -11.96
C TYR A 122 38.72 9.67 -12.87
N GLU A 123 37.76 9.00 -13.51
CA GLU A 123 36.76 9.64 -14.41
C GLU A 123 35.88 10.63 -13.63
N ASN A 124 35.40 10.25 -12.45
CA ASN A 124 34.55 11.10 -11.60
C ASN A 124 35.35 12.34 -11.09
N PHE A 125 36.62 12.15 -10.74
CA PHE A 125 37.49 13.26 -10.35
C PHE A 125 37.72 14.22 -11.52
N LYS A 126 37.99 13.71 -12.72
CA LYS A 126 38.19 14.50 -13.92
C LYS A 126 36.94 15.29 -14.33
N ALA A 127 35.75 14.68 -14.14
CA ALA A 127 34.46 15.29 -14.47
C ALA A 127 33.94 16.26 -13.38
N GLY A 128 34.57 16.32 -12.20
CA GLY A 128 34.10 17.13 -11.08
C GLY A 128 32.78 16.65 -10.45
N GLY A 129 32.37 15.40 -10.72
CA GLY A 129 31.11 14.83 -10.23
C GLY A 129 31.00 13.32 -10.51
N VAL A 130 29.93 12.69 -10.02
CA VAL A 130 29.70 11.24 -10.21
C VAL A 130 29.14 10.99 -11.61
N VAL A 131 29.99 10.64 -12.58
CA VAL A 131 29.60 10.32 -13.98
C VAL A 131 29.57 8.82 -14.25
N ARG A 132 30.32 8.00 -13.48
CA ARG A 132 30.42 6.54 -13.64
C ARG A 132 30.30 5.83 -12.30
N GLY A 133 29.44 4.80 -12.22
CA GLY A 133 29.39 3.86 -11.13
C GLY A 133 30.43 2.75 -11.26
N ALA A 134 30.78 2.09 -10.16
CA ALA A 134 31.76 1.01 -10.10
C ALA A 134 31.22 -0.29 -9.45
N SER A 135 29.90 -0.43 -9.35
CA SER A 135 29.30 -1.64 -8.77
C SER A 135 29.19 -2.72 -9.85
N THR A 136 29.63 -3.94 -9.55
CA THR A 136 29.57 -5.09 -10.45
C THR A 136 28.15 -5.69 -10.53
N ILE A 137 27.90 -6.53 -11.52
CA ILE A 137 26.66 -7.34 -11.66
C ILE A 137 26.44 -8.16 -10.38
N THR A 138 27.47 -8.80 -9.83
CA THR A 138 27.39 -9.58 -8.60
C THR A 138 27.00 -8.72 -7.39
N GLN A 139 27.57 -7.52 -7.27
CA GLN A 139 27.20 -6.58 -6.21
C GLN A 139 25.75 -6.09 -6.36
N GLN A 140 25.30 -5.82 -7.58
CA GLN A 140 23.92 -5.42 -7.85
C GLN A 140 22.93 -6.56 -7.51
N LEU A 141 23.26 -7.81 -7.84
CA LEU A 141 22.48 -8.98 -7.48
C LEU A 141 22.34 -9.08 -5.95
N ILE A 142 23.45 -9.01 -5.22
CA ILE A 142 23.47 -9.03 -3.73
C ILE A 142 22.64 -7.88 -3.16
N LYS A 143 22.82 -6.66 -3.67
CA LYS A 143 22.05 -5.49 -3.22
C LYS A 143 20.55 -5.72 -3.36
N ASN A 144 20.13 -6.22 -4.50
CA ASN A 144 18.72 -6.42 -4.81
C ASN A 144 18.10 -7.62 -4.07
N THR A 145 18.92 -8.62 -3.66
CA THR A 145 18.46 -9.88 -3.04
C THR A 145 18.51 -9.84 -1.51
N TYR A 146 19.61 -9.33 -0.92
CA TYR A 146 19.91 -9.50 0.50
C TYR A 146 19.99 -8.20 1.30
N LEU A 147 20.00 -7.02 0.65
CA LEU A 147 20.26 -5.77 1.34
C LEU A 147 19.12 -4.74 1.19
N SER A 148 19.03 -3.81 2.15
CA SER A 148 18.11 -2.68 2.07
C SER A 148 18.61 -1.60 1.09
N ASN A 149 17.70 -0.69 0.69
CA ASN A 149 18.05 0.44 -0.19
C ASN A 149 18.80 1.59 0.51
N GLU A 150 19.21 1.44 1.78
CA GLU A 150 19.96 2.44 2.50
C GLU A 150 21.34 2.71 1.87
N GLN A 151 21.72 3.97 1.81
CA GLN A 151 23.02 4.39 1.26
C GLN A 151 24.04 4.64 2.38
N THR A 152 24.48 3.57 3.05
CA THR A 152 25.49 3.64 4.12
C THR A 152 26.79 2.93 3.74
N LEU A 153 27.93 3.37 4.30
CA LEU A 153 29.21 2.69 4.11
C LEU A 153 29.17 1.24 4.62
N THR A 154 28.51 1.01 5.74
CA THR A 154 28.36 -0.34 6.33
C THR A 154 27.62 -1.27 5.37
N ARG A 155 26.52 -0.79 4.75
CA ARG A 155 25.81 -1.55 3.72
C ARG A 155 26.70 -1.85 2.51
N LYS A 156 27.50 -0.87 2.04
CA LYS A 156 28.41 -1.08 0.90
C LYS A 156 29.52 -2.09 1.21
N LEU A 157 30.03 -2.10 2.43
CA LEU A 157 31.00 -3.12 2.85
C LEU A 157 30.37 -4.51 2.96
N LYS A 158 29.12 -4.62 3.47
CA LYS A 158 28.35 -5.88 3.45
C LYS A 158 28.13 -6.37 2.01
N GLU A 159 27.77 -5.49 1.09
CA GLU A 159 27.57 -5.80 -0.32
C GLU A 159 28.86 -6.40 -0.95
N ILE A 160 30.02 -5.79 -0.69
CA ILE A 160 31.33 -6.30 -1.16
C ILE A 160 31.62 -7.69 -0.58
N TYR A 161 31.48 -7.86 0.73
CA TYR A 161 31.72 -9.14 1.40
C TYR A 161 30.81 -10.25 0.86
N LEU A 162 29.50 -9.97 0.74
CA LEU A 162 28.53 -10.94 0.23
C LEU A 162 28.75 -11.23 -1.25
N ALA A 163 29.16 -10.26 -2.08
CA ALA A 163 29.49 -10.48 -3.48
C ALA A 163 30.68 -11.43 -3.66
N LEU A 164 31.74 -11.25 -2.87
CA LEU A 164 32.88 -12.16 -2.86
C LEU A 164 32.49 -13.58 -2.40
N ASN A 165 31.64 -13.68 -1.40
CA ASN A 165 31.15 -14.97 -0.90
C ASN A 165 30.24 -15.66 -1.93
N LEU A 166 29.35 -14.93 -2.63
CA LEU A 166 28.48 -15.48 -3.66
C LEU A 166 29.29 -16.12 -4.80
N GLU A 167 30.35 -15.49 -5.24
CA GLU A 167 31.23 -16.01 -6.32
C GLU A 167 32.01 -17.27 -5.94
N THR A 168 32.10 -17.59 -4.64
CA THR A 168 32.64 -18.90 -4.20
C THR A 168 31.60 -20.02 -4.28
N LYS A 169 30.32 -19.67 -4.38
CA LYS A 169 29.20 -20.61 -4.33
C LYS A 169 28.49 -20.81 -5.68
N LEU A 170 28.48 -19.80 -6.55
CA LEU A 170 27.85 -19.82 -7.86
C LEU A 170 28.84 -19.50 -8.97
N SER A 171 28.65 -20.13 -10.13
CA SER A 171 29.38 -19.78 -11.35
C SER A 171 28.95 -18.43 -11.90
N LYS A 172 29.79 -17.79 -12.71
CA LYS A 172 29.47 -16.54 -13.43
C LYS A 172 28.17 -16.63 -14.22
N ASP A 173 27.93 -17.73 -14.89
CA ASP A 173 26.71 -17.95 -15.67
C ASP A 173 25.48 -18.05 -14.78
N GLN A 174 25.58 -18.69 -13.60
CA GLN A 174 24.48 -18.75 -12.63
C GLN A 174 24.19 -17.36 -12.03
N ILE A 175 25.23 -16.57 -11.77
CA ILE A 175 25.08 -15.19 -11.28
C ILE A 175 24.42 -14.31 -12.35
N LEU A 176 24.84 -14.43 -13.62
CA LEU A 176 24.27 -13.68 -14.72
C LEU A 176 22.81 -14.09 -14.99
N GLU A 177 22.50 -15.41 -14.95
CA GLU A 177 21.13 -15.91 -15.05
C GLU A 177 20.24 -15.31 -13.99
N SER A 178 20.65 -15.35 -12.74
CA SER A 178 19.93 -14.77 -11.61
C SER A 178 19.74 -13.28 -11.78
N TYR A 179 20.78 -12.55 -12.16
CA TYR A 179 20.72 -11.11 -12.38
C TYR A 179 19.71 -10.72 -13.48
N LEU A 180 19.79 -11.38 -14.64
CA LEU A 180 18.91 -11.09 -15.79
C LEU A 180 17.44 -11.44 -15.52
N ASN A 181 17.17 -12.34 -14.58
CA ASN A 181 15.81 -12.68 -14.15
C ASN A 181 15.27 -11.79 -13.02
N MET A 182 16.15 -11.05 -12.30
CA MET A 182 15.77 -10.26 -11.14
C MET A 182 15.72 -8.75 -11.37
N ILE A 183 16.47 -8.25 -12.35
CA ILE A 183 16.65 -6.83 -12.55
C ILE A 183 15.32 -6.12 -12.89
N SER A 184 15.05 -4.98 -12.23
CA SER A 184 13.89 -4.14 -12.56
C SER A 184 14.14 -3.40 -13.87
N LEU A 185 13.23 -3.55 -14.82
CA LEU A 185 13.30 -2.94 -16.14
C LEU A 185 12.12 -1.99 -16.43
N GLY A 186 11.51 -1.44 -15.38
CA GLY A 186 10.41 -0.47 -15.52
C GLY A 186 9.05 -1.13 -15.81
N GLN A 187 7.96 -0.36 -15.76
CA GLN A 187 6.60 -0.83 -15.98
C GLN A 187 6.23 -2.08 -15.13
N ASN A 188 6.76 -2.18 -13.91
CA ASN A 188 6.65 -3.37 -13.04
C ASN A 188 7.15 -4.66 -13.68
N SER A 189 8.03 -4.58 -14.67
CA SER A 189 8.66 -5.74 -15.31
C SER A 189 9.97 -6.05 -14.64
N TYR A 190 10.10 -7.29 -14.15
CA TYR A 190 11.30 -7.80 -13.55
C TYR A 190 11.84 -8.95 -14.42
N GLY A 191 13.14 -8.87 -14.72
CA GLY A 191 13.82 -9.78 -15.63
C GLY A 191 13.58 -9.48 -17.11
N VAL A 192 14.55 -9.97 -17.93
CA VAL A 192 14.61 -9.65 -19.36
C VAL A 192 13.47 -10.27 -20.18
N GLN A 193 12.99 -11.46 -19.79
CA GLN A 193 11.88 -12.11 -20.47
C GLN A 193 10.59 -11.29 -20.36
N GLU A 194 10.30 -10.84 -19.16
CA GLU A 194 9.10 -10.07 -18.91
C GLU A 194 9.18 -8.65 -19.49
N ALA A 195 10.37 -8.03 -19.44
CA ALA A 195 10.59 -6.75 -20.09
C ALA A 195 10.44 -6.83 -21.60
N SER A 196 10.93 -7.91 -22.22
CA SER A 196 10.75 -8.16 -23.66
C SER A 196 9.26 -8.26 -24.04
N ARG A 197 8.47 -9.00 -23.25
CA ARG A 197 7.02 -9.10 -23.44
C ARG A 197 6.32 -7.76 -23.22
N THR A 198 6.68 -7.04 -22.17
CA THR A 198 6.08 -5.75 -21.82
C THR A 198 6.28 -4.70 -22.91
N TYR A 199 7.48 -4.61 -23.46
CA TYR A 199 7.82 -3.54 -24.40
C TYR A 199 7.61 -3.92 -25.85
N PHE A 200 7.78 -5.20 -26.21
CA PHE A 200 7.78 -5.64 -27.60
C PHE A 200 6.74 -6.71 -27.92
N SER A 201 6.02 -7.23 -26.92
CA SER A 201 5.13 -8.43 -27.05
C SER A 201 5.84 -9.62 -27.68
N LYS A 202 7.14 -9.83 -27.35
CA LYS A 202 8.02 -10.87 -27.84
C LYS A 202 8.65 -11.66 -26.69
N ASN A 203 8.99 -12.93 -26.92
CA ASN A 203 9.90 -13.63 -26.03
C ASN A 203 11.32 -13.06 -26.17
N VAL A 204 12.16 -13.29 -25.16
CA VAL A 204 13.50 -12.72 -25.11
C VAL A 204 14.42 -13.24 -26.22
N ASP A 205 14.19 -14.45 -26.73
CA ASP A 205 14.91 -15.06 -27.86
C ASP A 205 14.50 -14.52 -29.24
N GLU A 206 13.45 -13.69 -29.30
CA GLU A 206 12.92 -13.10 -30.54
C GLU A 206 13.31 -11.62 -30.73
N ILE A 207 13.97 -10.99 -29.73
CA ILE A 207 14.39 -9.59 -29.85
C ILE A 207 15.68 -9.46 -30.66
N ASN A 208 15.93 -8.31 -31.22
CA ASN A 208 17.17 -8.01 -31.95
C ASN A 208 18.18 -7.18 -31.12
N ILE A 209 19.36 -6.90 -31.69
CA ILE A 209 20.44 -6.15 -31.00
C ILE A 209 19.95 -4.78 -30.53
N ALA A 210 19.18 -4.05 -31.37
CA ALA A 210 18.66 -2.74 -31.02
C ALA A 210 17.72 -2.78 -29.81
N GLN A 211 16.84 -3.78 -29.77
CA GLN A 211 15.92 -4.03 -28.66
C GLN A 211 16.66 -4.49 -27.38
N ALA A 212 17.68 -5.33 -27.53
CA ALA A 212 18.53 -5.76 -26.44
C ALA A 212 19.28 -4.60 -25.78
N ALA A 213 19.88 -3.72 -26.56
CA ALA A 213 20.54 -2.52 -26.08
C ALA A 213 19.56 -1.55 -25.39
N LEU A 214 18.32 -1.45 -25.88
CA LEU A 214 17.28 -0.64 -25.23
C LEU A 214 16.96 -1.20 -23.83
N LEU A 215 16.73 -2.50 -23.68
CA LEU A 215 16.46 -3.14 -22.39
C LEU A 215 17.62 -2.93 -21.40
N ALA A 216 18.86 -3.13 -21.83
CA ALA A 216 20.03 -2.91 -20.98
C ALA A 216 20.12 -1.43 -20.51
N GLY A 217 19.63 -0.48 -21.31
CA GLY A 217 19.59 0.94 -20.99
C GLY A 217 18.70 1.30 -19.82
N VAL A 218 17.63 0.52 -19.59
CA VAL A 218 16.64 0.78 -18.53
C VAL A 218 17.23 0.62 -17.14
N VAL A 219 18.19 -0.27 -16.95
CA VAL A 219 18.79 -0.61 -15.64
C VAL A 219 19.29 0.61 -14.88
N LYS A 220 19.90 1.57 -15.57
CA LYS A 220 20.47 2.79 -14.95
C LYS A 220 19.45 3.57 -14.15
N GLY A 221 18.18 3.50 -14.53
CA GLY A 221 17.09 4.17 -13.85
C GLY A 221 15.75 3.77 -14.48
N PRO A 222 15.10 2.70 -13.99
CA PRO A 222 13.90 2.14 -14.61
C PRO A 222 12.78 3.15 -14.85
N ASN A 223 12.58 4.11 -13.96
CA ASN A 223 11.58 5.17 -14.11
C ASN A 223 12.00 6.28 -15.09
N ILE A 224 13.31 6.40 -15.39
CA ILE A 224 13.85 7.49 -16.22
C ILE A 224 14.06 7.01 -17.67
N TYR A 225 14.54 5.76 -17.84
CA TYR A 225 14.98 5.22 -19.14
C TYR A 225 14.05 4.13 -19.69
N GLN A 226 12.89 3.89 -19.05
CA GLN A 226 11.87 2.99 -19.61
C GLN A 226 11.44 3.47 -21.00
N PRO A 227 11.17 2.58 -21.99
CA PRO A 227 10.85 2.92 -23.36
C PRO A 227 9.61 3.80 -23.53
N PHE A 228 8.63 3.67 -22.63
CA PHE A 228 7.46 4.55 -22.59
C PHE A 228 7.01 4.76 -21.12
N TYR A 229 6.25 5.83 -20.91
CA TYR A 229 5.62 6.14 -19.62
C TYR A 229 4.14 6.46 -19.82
N ARG A 230 3.37 6.40 -18.73
CA ARG A 230 1.93 6.63 -18.74
C ARG A 230 1.63 8.10 -18.53
N VAL A 231 0.70 8.61 -19.32
CA VAL A 231 0.19 9.96 -19.18
C VAL A 231 -1.34 9.89 -19.17
N SER A 232 -1.97 10.63 -18.27
CA SER A 232 -3.41 10.82 -18.32
C SER A 232 -3.80 11.43 -19.67
N PRO A 233 -4.91 11.03 -20.31
CA PRO A 233 -5.42 11.67 -21.52
C PRO A 233 -5.48 13.20 -21.41
N LEU A 234 -5.76 13.71 -20.21
CA LEU A 234 -5.80 15.16 -19.90
C LEU A 234 -4.45 15.89 -20.02
N LYS A 235 -3.35 15.15 -19.93
CA LYS A 235 -1.98 15.71 -19.98
C LYS A 235 -1.23 15.33 -21.28
N PHE A 236 -1.90 14.59 -22.16
CA PHE A 236 -1.32 14.18 -23.42
C PHE A 236 -1.39 15.34 -24.41
N ASP A 237 -0.25 15.72 -24.95
CA ASP A 237 -0.12 16.74 -25.98
C ASP A 237 0.45 16.10 -27.27
N GLU A 238 -0.40 15.97 -28.26
CA GLU A 238 -0.08 15.32 -29.53
C GLU A 238 1.03 16.05 -30.31
N ALA A 239 1.20 17.36 -30.07
CA ALA A 239 2.24 18.16 -30.72
C ALA A 239 3.64 17.86 -30.15
N THR A 240 3.75 17.47 -28.89
CA THR A 240 5.04 17.28 -28.20
C THR A 240 5.29 15.84 -27.75
N MET A 241 4.25 15.00 -27.73
CA MET A 241 4.30 13.64 -27.21
C MET A 241 3.97 12.59 -28.28
N ARG A 242 4.86 11.62 -28.46
CA ARG A 242 4.63 10.52 -29.43
C ARG A 242 3.92 9.36 -28.73
N LYS A 243 2.66 9.12 -29.08
CA LYS A 243 1.86 7.97 -28.60
C LYS A 243 2.42 6.67 -29.16
N VAL A 244 2.54 5.63 -28.30
CA VAL A 244 2.93 4.26 -28.66
C VAL A 244 1.86 3.21 -28.31
N GLY A 245 0.82 3.61 -27.59
CA GLY A 245 -0.29 2.74 -27.22
C GLY A 245 -1.22 3.38 -26.21
N GLU A 246 -2.17 2.60 -25.75
CA GLU A 246 -3.06 2.93 -24.64
C GLU A 246 -3.10 1.77 -23.65
N THR A 247 -3.45 2.04 -22.41
CA THR A 247 -3.69 1.01 -21.40
C THR A 247 -4.81 1.47 -20.47
N GLU A 248 -5.49 0.53 -19.87
CA GLU A 248 -6.52 0.80 -18.85
C GLU A 248 -6.07 0.21 -17.51
N ILE A 249 -6.13 1.01 -16.45
CA ILE A 249 -5.76 0.60 -15.10
C ILE A 249 -6.87 1.03 -14.16
N LEU A 250 -7.50 0.07 -13.50
CA LEU A 250 -8.62 0.30 -12.57
C LEU A 250 -9.78 1.10 -13.20
N GLY A 251 -10.07 0.85 -14.48
CA GLY A 251 -11.11 1.56 -15.23
C GLY A 251 -10.68 2.94 -15.76
N GLU A 252 -9.44 3.35 -15.53
CA GLU A 252 -8.88 4.61 -16.04
C GLU A 252 -8.02 4.37 -17.26
N LYS A 253 -8.27 5.13 -18.33
CA LYS A 253 -7.45 5.10 -19.55
C LYS A 253 -6.20 5.95 -19.40
N TYR A 254 -5.07 5.42 -19.83
CA TYR A 254 -3.80 6.11 -19.93
C TYR A 254 -3.25 5.99 -21.34
N ILE A 255 -2.63 7.07 -21.81
CA ILE A 255 -1.86 7.08 -23.06
C ILE A 255 -0.42 6.71 -22.74
N LEU A 256 0.13 5.75 -23.48
CA LEU A 256 1.53 5.38 -23.39
C LEU A 256 2.33 6.26 -24.34
N VAL A 257 3.25 7.03 -23.76
CA VAL A 257 4.05 8.04 -24.48
C VAL A 257 5.49 7.56 -24.58
N PHE A 258 6.04 7.64 -25.77
CA PHE A 258 7.43 7.28 -26.04
C PHE A 258 8.42 8.15 -25.25
N ASN A 259 9.45 7.51 -24.72
CA ASN A 259 10.49 8.18 -23.95
C ASN A 259 11.79 8.30 -24.76
N THR A 260 12.08 9.48 -25.27
CA THR A 260 13.29 9.74 -26.09
C THR A 260 14.60 9.45 -25.36
N LYS A 261 14.65 9.63 -24.02
CA LYS A 261 15.83 9.33 -23.19
C LYS A 261 16.25 7.86 -23.28
N SER A 262 15.30 6.96 -23.52
CA SER A 262 15.61 5.53 -23.67
C SER A 262 16.48 5.25 -24.89
N VAL A 263 16.23 5.92 -26.03
CA VAL A 263 17.02 5.78 -27.27
C VAL A 263 18.38 6.45 -27.13
N GLU A 264 18.46 7.59 -26.46
CA GLU A 264 19.76 8.22 -26.18
C GLU A 264 20.66 7.26 -25.41
N ARG A 265 20.10 6.57 -24.41
CA ARG A 265 20.83 5.58 -23.63
C ARG A 265 21.15 4.33 -24.44
N GLN A 266 20.23 3.83 -25.28
CA GLN A 266 20.45 2.73 -26.21
C GLN A 266 21.67 2.97 -27.11
N LYS A 267 21.77 4.18 -27.72
CA LYS A 267 22.91 4.55 -28.58
C LYS A 267 24.26 4.46 -27.86
N VAL A 268 24.29 4.87 -26.59
CA VAL A 268 25.50 4.74 -25.77
C VAL A 268 25.89 3.27 -25.58
N ILE A 269 24.92 2.39 -25.40
CA ILE A 269 25.18 0.95 -25.21
C ILE A 269 25.64 0.30 -26.49
N LEU A 270 24.97 0.56 -27.63
CA LEU A 270 25.40 0.06 -28.94
C LEU A 270 26.84 0.47 -29.26
N LYS A 271 27.18 1.74 -29.00
CA LYS A 271 28.56 2.22 -29.18
C LYS A 271 29.53 1.48 -28.26
N LYS A 272 29.16 1.24 -27.00
CA LYS A 272 29.99 0.51 -26.04
C LYS A 272 30.18 -0.96 -26.47
N MET A 273 29.12 -1.62 -26.98
CA MET A 273 29.22 -2.97 -27.51
C MET A 273 30.17 -3.07 -28.71
N LEU A 274 30.14 -2.06 -29.61
CA LEU A 274 31.08 -1.98 -30.74
C LEU A 274 32.51 -1.75 -30.22
N ASP A 275 32.73 -0.81 -29.30
CA ASP A 275 34.06 -0.51 -28.75
C ASP A 275 34.70 -1.69 -28.01
N LEU A 276 33.86 -2.59 -27.48
CA LEU A 276 34.27 -3.84 -26.81
C LEU A 276 34.27 -5.05 -27.76
N GLU A 277 34.12 -4.86 -29.08
CA GLU A 277 34.10 -5.91 -30.11
C GLU A 277 33.03 -7.00 -29.84
N LYS A 278 31.91 -6.64 -29.18
CA LYS A 278 30.77 -7.51 -28.91
C LYS A 278 29.81 -7.59 -30.09
N ILE A 279 29.84 -6.61 -30.95
CA ILE A 279 29.11 -6.54 -32.21
C ILE A 279 30.06 -5.98 -33.28
N SER A 280 29.86 -6.41 -34.51
CA SER A 280 30.57 -5.88 -35.68
C SER A 280 30.07 -4.47 -36.06
N GLN A 281 30.85 -3.77 -36.91
CA GLN A 281 30.42 -2.47 -37.44
C GLN A 281 29.09 -2.58 -38.23
N ALA A 282 28.90 -3.65 -39.00
CA ALA A 282 27.68 -3.88 -39.78
C ALA A 282 26.46 -4.05 -38.86
N GLU A 283 26.58 -4.86 -37.78
CA GLU A 283 25.52 -5.04 -36.77
C GLU A 283 25.22 -3.75 -36.01
N TYR A 284 26.25 -2.94 -35.74
CA TYR A 284 26.07 -1.63 -35.14
C TYR A 284 25.27 -0.69 -36.06
N ASP A 285 25.65 -0.63 -37.35
CA ASP A 285 25.00 0.24 -38.34
C ASP A 285 23.54 -0.19 -38.58
N GLU A 286 23.25 -1.49 -38.57
CA GLU A 286 21.89 -2.02 -38.62
C GLU A 286 21.09 -1.60 -37.34
N ALA A 287 21.66 -1.85 -36.16
CA ALA A 287 20.99 -1.62 -34.88
C ALA A 287 20.73 -0.14 -34.60
N ILE A 288 21.65 0.77 -34.97
CA ILE A 288 21.51 2.23 -34.74
C ILE A 288 20.45 2.84 -35.64
N ASN A 289 20.23 2.28 -36.85
CA ASN A 289 19.23 2.72 -37.82
C ASN A 289 17.89 1.98 -37.69
N PHE A 290 17.78 1.01 -36.78
CA PHE A 290 16.53 0.27 -36.53
C PHE A 290 15.45 1.19 -35.95
N ASP A 291 14.23 1.19 -36.53
CA ASP A 291 13.12 1.96 -35.99
C ASP A 291 12.60 1.30 -34.69
N ILE A 292 13.24 1.64 -33.60
CA ILE A 292 12.91 1.10 -32.29
C ILE A 292 11.49 1.51 -31.84
N VAL A 293 11.03 2.70 -32.25
CA VAL A 293 9.70 3.21 -31.85
C VAL A 293 8.59 2.42 -32.52
N ALA A 294 8.71 2.12 -33.81
CA ALA A 294 7.76 1.27 -34.52
C ALA A 294 7.77 -0.17 -34.00
N SER A 295 8.87 -0.62 -33.38
CA SER A 295 8.98 -1.97 -32.77
C SER A 295 8.32 -2.08 -31.39
N LEU A 296 8.00 -0.96 -30.71
CA LEU A 296 7.31 -0.97 -29.43
C LEU A 296 5.87 -1.48 -29.63
N LYS A 297 5.56 -2.56 -28.95
CA LYS A 297 4.22 -3.15 -28.89
C LYS A 297 3.90 -3.43 -27.42
N PRO A 298 3.41 -2.42 -26.69
CA PRO A 298 3.05 -2.58 -25.29
C PRO A 298 2.07 -3.75 -25.11
N SER A 299 2.40 -4.71 -24.26
CA SER A 299 1.47 -5.80 -23.95
C SER A 299 0.30 -5.27 -23.11
N GLU A 300 -0.91 -5.73 -23.42
CA GLU A 300 -2.04 -5.54 -22.52
C GLU A 300 -1.82 -6.39 -21.26
N LYS A 301 -1.48 -5.72 -20.16
CA LYS A 301 -1.37 -6.39 -18.86
C LYS A 301 -2.75 -6.47 -18.24
N LYS A 302 -3.37 -7.64 -18.28
CA LYS A 302 -4.55 -7.91 -17.44
C LYS A 302 -4.09 -7.89 -16.00
N GLN A 303 -4.54 -6.89 -15.23
CA GLN A 303 -4.38 -6.95 -13.78
C GLN A 303 -5.24 -8.10 -13.27
N THR A 304 -4.64 -8.99 -12.51
CA THR A 304 -5.36 -10.06 -11.80
C THR A 304 -6.31 -9.39 -10.81
N GLU A 305 -7.61 -9.56 -11.03
CA GLU A 305 -8.63 -9.12 -10.09
C GLU A 305 -8.56 -9.99 -8.83
N ILE A 306 -8.81 -9.37 -7.69
CA ILE A 306 -8.92 -10.11 -6.42
C ILE A 306 -10.11 -11.06 -6.54
N THR A 307 -9.85 -12.35 -6.38
CA THR A 307 -10.89 -13.39 -6.49
C THR A 307 -11.85 -13.34 -5.30
N SER A 308 -11.37 -13.03 -4.10
CA SER A 308 -12.20 -12.79 -2.92
C SER A 308 -11.46 -12.01 -1.83
N TYR A 309 -12.21 -11.36 -0.93
CA TYR A 309 -11.62 -10.73 0.27
C TYR A 309 -10.92 -11.75 1.17
N ALA A 310 -11.44 -12.96 1.28
CA ALA A 310 -10.87 -14.01 2.11
C ALA A 310 -9.52 -14.48 1.58
N SER A 311 -9.40 -14.74 0.27
CA SER A 311 -8.12 -15.17 -0.32
C SER A 311 -7.07 -14.04 -0.30
N ASP A 312 -7.50 -12.79 -0.46
CA ASP A 312 -6.59 -11.64 -0.32
C ASP A 312 -6.08 -11.51 1.11
N TYR A 313 -6.94 -11.72 2.11
CA TYR A 313 -6.53 -11.72 3.51
C TYR A 313 -5.58 -12.89 3.83
N VAL A 314 -5.77 -14.10 3.25
CA VAL A 314 -4.80 -15.21 3.34
C VAL A 314 -3.42 -14.77 2.84
N LYS A 315 -3.37 -14.15 1.65
CA LYS A 315 -2.11 -13.67 1.06
C LYS A 315 -1.39 -12.66 1.94
N ASN A 316 -2.15 -11.69 2.48
CA ASN A 316 -1.60 -10.65 3.34
C ASN A 316 -1.05 -11.23 4.66
N GLN A 317 -1.78 -12.14 5.31
CA GLN A 317 -1.33 -12.80 6.54
C GLN A 317 -0.08 -13.65 6.32
N VAL A 318 -0.01 -14.41 5.22
CA VAL A 318 1.20 -15.19 4.87
C VAL A 318 2.39 -14.26 4.64
N VAL A 319 2.21 -13.11 3.98
CA VAL A 319 3.28 -12.11 3.79
C VAL A 319 3.77 -11.57 5.13
N GLU A 320 2.88 -11.19 6.04
CA GLU A 320 3.24 -10.67 7.38
C GLU A 320 4.00 -11.74 8.18
N ASP A 321 3.49 -12.96 8.24
CA ASP A 321 4.14 -14.04 8.96
C ASP A 321 5.51 -14.45 8.38
N LEU A 322 5.68 -14.36 7.04
CA LEU A 322 6.98 -14.54 6.40
C LEU A 322 7.97 -13.43 6.77
N MET A 323 7.49 -12.17 6.82
CA MET A 323 8.33 -11.05 7.27
C MET A 323 8.80 -11.26 8.70
N ASP A 324 7.89 -11.63 9.59
CA ASP A 324 8.18 -11.80 11.01
C ASP A 324 9.09 -13.01 11.27
N LYS A 325 8.81 -14.15 10.65
CA LYS A 325 9.62 -15.37 10.86
C LYS A 325 11.05 -15.24 10.30
N TYR A 326 11.19 -14.65 9.10
CA TYR A 326 12.47 -14.61 8.41
C TYR A 326 13.17 -13.25 8.49
N GLN A 327 12.57 -12.28 9.17
CA GLN A 327 13.07 -10.90 9.29
C GLN A 327 13.43 -10.27 7.92
N ILE A 328 12.54 -10.50 6.95
CA ILE A 328 12.69 -10.03 5.56
C ILE A 328 11.75 -8.85 5.26
N THR A 329 12.08 -8.10 4.21
CA THR A 329 11.23 -6.99 3.78
C THR A 329 9.91 -7.50 3.18
N LYS A 330 8.87 -6.65 3.21
CA LYS A 330 7.56 -6.94 2.60
C LYS A 330 7.69 -7.36 1.13
N GLN A 331 8.58 -6.71 0.39
CA GLN A 331 8.83 -7.03 -1.01
C GLN A 331 9.35 -8.48 -1.18
N LYS A 332 10.29 -8.91 -0.34
CA LYS A 332 10.82 -10.29 -0.36
C LYS A 332 9.79 -11.32 0.06
N ALA A 333 8.98 -11.00 1.06
CA ALA A 333 7.90 -11.87 1.49
C ALA A 333 6.84 -12.03 0.39
N GLN A 334 6.48 -10.95 -0.29
CA GLN A 334 5.58 -10.98 -1.45
C GLN A 334 6.19 -11.79 -2.61
N GLU A 335 7.47 -11.58 -2.91
CA GLU A 335 8.18 -12.38 -3.91
C GLU A 335 8.08 -13.87 -3.59
N ARG A 336 8.37 -14.26 -2.34
CA ARG A 336 8.27 -15.65 -1.90
C ARG A 336 6.84 -16.20 -1.97
N LEU A 337 5.84 -15.38 -1.64
CA LEU A 337 4.43 -15.75 -1.79
C LEU A 337 4.07 -16.03 -3.26
N PHE A 338 4.54 -15.20 -4.18
CA PHE A 338 4.11 -15.27 -5.58
C PHE A 338 4.87 -16.31 -6.39
N THR A 339 6.16 -16.50 -6.11
CA THR A 339 7.08 -17.27 -6.97
C THR A 339 7.72 -18.45 -6.25
N GLY A 340 7.47 -18.61 -4.96
CA GLY A 340 8.10 -19.65 -4.13
C GLY A 340 7.45 -21.04 -4.18
N GLY A 341 6.43 -21.25 -5.01
CA GLY A 341 5.73 -22.53 -5.10
C GLY A 341 5.06 -22.94 -3.79
N LEU A 342 4.63 -21.97 -2.98
CA LEU A 342 4.06 -22.25 -1.67
C LEU A 342 2.70 -22.93 -1.78
N ARG A 343 2.46 -23.90 -0.93
CA ARG A 343 1.16 -24.55 -0.74
C ARG A 343 0.56 -24.05 0.57
N ILE A 344 -0.45 -23.19 0.45
CA ILE A 344 -1.09 -22.50 1.57
C ILE A 344 -2.41 -23.18 1.88
N TYR A 345 -2.54 -23.75 3.06
CA TYR A 345 -3.75 -24.44 3.53
C TYR A 345 -4.59 -23.48 4.36
N SER A 346 -5.59 -22.86 3.71
CA SER A 346 -6.47 -21.92 4.36
C SER A 346 -7.56 -22.62 5.19
N THR A 347 -8.20 -21.85 6.06
CA THR A 347 -9.35 -22.28 6.86
C THR A 347 -10.68 -22.01 6.18
N ILE A 348 -10.67 -21.50 4.94
CA ILE A 348 -11.86 -21.07 4.21
C ILE A 348 -12.75 -22.27 3.89
N ASP A 349 -14.02 -22.18 4.28
CA ASP A 349 -15.09 -23.05 3.83
C ASP A 349 -15.67 -22.47 2.53
N THR A 350 -15.34 -23.08 1.41
CA THR A 350 -15.74 -22.58 0.08
C THR A 350 -17.25 -22.49 -0.09
N LYS A 351 -18.02 -23.42 0.55
CA LYS A 351 -19.49 -23.38 0.48
C LYS A 351 -20.01 -22.19 1.28
N MET A 352 -19.58 -22.03 2.53
CA MET A 352 -20.00 -20.91 3.39
C MET A 352 -19.58 -19.56 2.78
N GLN A 353 -18.40 -19.47 2.19
CA GLN A 353 -17.95 -18.26 1.47
C GLN A 353 -18.88 -17.91 0.31
N LYS A 354 -19.28 -18.91 -0.51
CA LYS A 354 -20.24 -18.70 -1.62
C LYS A 354 -21.62 -18.27 -1.13
N ASP A 355 -22.12 -18.90 -0.08
CA ASP A 355 -23.42 -18.54 0.52
C ASP A 355 -23.38 -17.10 1.05
N LEU A 356 -22.28 -16.71 1.70
CA LEU A 356 -22.06 -15.35 2.19
C LEU A 356 -21.94 -14.33 1.06
N ASP A 357 -21.24 -14.65 -0.03
CA ASP A 357 -21.12 -13.82 -1.23
C ASP A 357 -22.49 -13.61 -1.89
N GLU A 358 -23.36 -14.61 -1.92
CA GLU A 358 -24.73 -14.52 -2.45
C GLU A 358 -25.60 -13.60 -1.59
N VAL A 359 -25.57 -13.77 -0.28
CA VAL A 359 -26.23 -12.87 0.70
C VAL A 359 -25.78 -11.43 0.48
N ASN A 360 -24.49 -11.21 0.34
CA ASN A 360 -23.93 -9.87 0.15
C ASN A 360 -24.35 -9.23 -1.20
N ARG A 361 -24.40 -10.02 -2.26
CA ARG A 361 -24.91 -9.56 -3.57
C ARG A 361 -26.38 -9.18 -3.51
N ASN A 362 -27.20 -9.97 -2.82
CA ASN A 362 -28.64 -9.72 -2.66
C ASN A 362 -28.98 -8.84 -1.44
N PHE A 363 -28.03 -8.05 -0.96
CA PHE A 363 -28.16 -7.24 0.26
C PHE A 363 -29.43 -6.38 0.28
N ASN A 364 -29.73 -5.67 -0.82
CA ASN A 364 -30.94 -4.84 -0.91
C ASN A 364 -32.21 -5.68 -0.91
N GLY A 365 -32.23 -6.81 -1.63
CA GLY A 365 -33.37 -7.73 -1.66
C GLY A 365 -33.68 -8.32 -0.28
N ILE A 366 -32.65 -8.65 0.49
CA ILE A 366 -32.81 -9.17 1.84
C ILE A 366 -33.39 -8.11 2.79
N LEU A 367 -32.91 -6.86 2.71
CA LEU A 367 -33.37 -5.78 3.59
C LEU A 367 -34.72 -5.19 3.21
N LEU A 368 -34.99 -5.06 1.90
CA LEU A 368 -36.14 -4.33 1.37
C LEU A 368 -37.24 -5.24 0.79
N GLY A 369 -36.95 -6.52 0.58
CA GLY A 369 -37.83 -7.45 -0.13
C GLY A 369 -37.86 -7.15 -1.62
N ASP A 370 -39.04 -6.98 -2.21
CA ASP A 370 -39.19 -6.63 -3.63
C ASP A 370 -38.68 -5.22 -3.93
N VAL A 371 -37.43 -5.11 -4.39
CA VAL A 371 -36.75 -3.83 -4.70
C VAL A 371 -37.43 -3.05 -5.82
N SER A 372 -38.27 -3.69 -6.68
CA SER A 372 -38.96 -3.02 -7.75
C SER A 372 -39.99 -1.98 -7.25
N ARG A 373 -40.45 -2.16 -6.00
CA ARG A 373 -41.42 -1.24 -5.34
C ARG A 373 -40.78 0.03 -4.82
N TYR A 374 -39.48 0.09 -4.73
CA TYR A 374 -38.78 1.24 -4.16
C TYR A 374 -38.30 2.19 -5.27
N LYS A 375 -38.67 3.46 -5.17
CA LYS A 375 -38.28 4.52 -6.12
C LYS A 375 -36.92 5.14 -5.76
N ALA A 376 -36.55 5.12 -4.48
CA ALA A 376 -35.28 5.65 -3.97
C ALA A 376 -34.32 4.51 -3.60
N PRO A 377 -33.01 4.75 -3.61
CA PRO A 377 -32.04 3.76 -3.13
C PRO A 377 -32.15 3.59 -1.62
N LEU A 378 -31.57 2.52 -1.08
CA LEU A 378 -31.41 2.35 0.37
C LEU A 378 -30.48 3.45 0.92
N LEU A 379 -31.05 4.30 1.78
CA LEU A 379 -30.32 5.37 2.46
C LEU A 379 -30.24 5.07 3.97
N VAL A 380 -29.04 5.18 4.54
CA VAL A 380 -28.80 5.04 5.97
C VAL A 380 -28.42 6.40 6.54
N ASP A 381 -29.17 6.90 7.51
CA ASP A 381 -29.00 8.22 8.17
C ASP A 381 -28.94 9.43 7.21
N ARG A 382 -29.59 9.32 6.05
CA ARG A 382 -29.61 10.34 4.98
C ARG A 382 -31.00 10.42 4.36
N THR A 383 -31.30 11.56 3.73
CA THR A 383 -32.56 11.79 3.02
C THR A 383 -32.31 12.47 1.68
N LEU A 384 -33.35 12.55 0.85
CA LEU A 384 -33.31 13.32 -0.40
C LEU A 384 -33.86 14.72 -0.15
N ASP A 385 -33.19 15.74 -0.69
CA ASP A 385 -33.72 17.08 -0.79
C ASP A 385 -34.77 17.21 -1.94
N LYS A 386 -35.36 18.39 -2.13
CA LYS A 386 -36.33 18.64 -3.20
C LYS A 386 -35.78 18.47 -4.61
N ALA A 387 -34.48 18.64 -4.79
CA ALA A 387 -33.78 18.46 -6.07
C ALA A 387 -33.33 17.01 -6.31
N GLY A 388 -33.56 16.12 -5.34
CA GLY A 388 -33.15 14.73 -5.36
C GLY A 388 -31.69 14.50 -5.01
N ASN A 389 -31.02 15.46 -4.37
CA ASN A 389 -29.68 15.27 -3.84
C ASN A 389 -29.74 14.57 -2.47
N ILE A 390 -28.69 13.84 -2.12
CA ILE A 390 -28.57 13.17 -0.81
C ILE A 390 -27.99 14.15 0.20
N VAL A 391 -28.72 14.35 1.30
CA VAL A 391 -28.33 15.23 2.43
C VAL A 391 -28.30 14.44 3.73
N ASP A 392 -27.46 14.91 4.68
CA ASP A 392 -27.40 14.37 6.03
C ASP A 392 -28.60 14.86 6.88
N LYS A 393 -28.68 14.40 8.13
CA LYS A 393 -29.74 14.79 9.08
C LYS A 393 -29.76 16.28 9.41
N ASN A 394 -28.70 17.03 9.14
CA ASN A 394 -28.58 18.46 9.33
C ASN A 394 -28.88 19.25 8.06
N GLY A 395 -29.21 18.58 6.96
CA GLY A 395 -29.44 19.18 5.63
C GLY A 395 -28.17 19.51 4.86
N ASN A 396 -27.00 19.07 5.31
CA ASN A 396 -25.76 19.28 4.55
C ASN A 396 -25.69 18.33 3.35
N MET A 397 -25.24 18.87 2.21
CA MET A 397 -25.03 18.11 0.98
C MET A 397 -24.00 17.01 1.17
N VAL A 398 -24.38 15.77 0.82
CA VAL A 398 -23.50 14.61 0.84
C VAL A 398 -23.16 14.18 -0.58
N TYR A 399 -24.17 13.95 -1.43
CA TYR A 399 -23.99 13.61 -2.84
C TYR A 399 -25.00 14.35 -3.69
N LEU A 400 -24.55 14.90 -4.81
CA LEU A 400 -25.45 15.44 -5.82
C LEU A 400 -26.07 14.31 -6.65
N LYS A 401 -27.32 14.48 -7.09
CA LYS A 401 -27.86 13.67 -8.17
C LYS A 401 -27.03 13.96 -9.43
N LYS A 402 -26.62 12.93 -10.21
CA LYS A 402 -25.78 13.10 -11.41
C LYS A 402 -26.24 14.27 -12.29
N ALA A 403 -27.53 14.35 -12.60
CA ALA A 403 -28.10 15.40 -13.44
C ALA A 403 -28.00 16.82 -12.86
N ASN A 404 -27.74 16.97 -11.55
CA ASN A 404 -27.52 18.28 -10.90
C ASN A 404 -26.05 18.69 -10.91
N LEU A 405 -25.14 17.81 -11.35
CA LEU A 405 -23.70 18.06 -11.40
C LEU A 405 -23.14 17.94 -12.80
N LEU A 406 -23.48 16.86 -13.52
CA LEU A 406 -22.91 16.54 -14.82
C LEU A 406 -23.99 16.41 -15.90
N THR A 407 -23.68 16.86 -17.11
CA THR A 407 -24.47 16.54 -18.31
C THR A 407 -24.26 15.07 -18.72
N ASP A 408 -25.06 14.58 -19.66
CA ASP A 408 -24.90 13.23 -20.20
C ASP A 408 -23.54 13.04 -20.90
N ASP A 409 -23.03 14.11 -21.54
CA ASP A 409 -21.69 14.15 -22.16
C ASP A 409 -20.57 14.31 -21.13
N GLY A 410 -20.88 14.41 -19.85
CA GLY A 410 -19.93 14.48 -18.75
C GLY A 410 -19.38 15.88 -18.42
N TYR A 411 -19.90 16.95 -19.01
CA TYR A 411 -19.52 18.32 -18.63
C TYR A 411 -19.99 18.65 -17.22
N LEU A 412 -19.15 19.33 -16.43
CA LEU A 412 -19.55 19.88 -15.13
C LEU A 412 -20.49 21.08 -15.36
N PHE A 413 -21.69 20.98 -14.82
CA PHE A 413 -22.74 21.98 -14.94
C PHE A 413 -22.71 22.98 -13.79
N ILE A 414 -22.56 24.26 -14.09
CA ILE A 414 -22.66 25.39 -13.15
C ILE A 414 -23.80 26.29 -13.60
N PRO A 415 -24.88 26.44 -12.82
CA PRO A 415 -26.02 27.27 -13.21
C PRO A 415 -25.66 28.75 -13.32
N LYS A 416 -26.46 29.46 -14.12
CA LYS A 416 -26.46 30.92 -14.14
C LYS A 416 -26.62 31.50 -12.73
N GLY A 417 -25.78 32.47 -12.38
CA GLY A 417 -25.75 33.09 -11.07
C GLY A 417 -24.77 32.44 -10.07
N GLU A 418 -24.25 31.25 -10.39
CA GLU A 418 -23.17 30.60 -9.62
C GLU A 418 -21.77 30.85 -10.20
N PHE A 419 -21.66 31.69 -11.21
CA PHE A 419 -20.40 32.14 -11.80
C PHE A 419 -20.53 33.54 -12.39
N SER A 420 -19.41 34.19 -12.63
CA SER A 420 -19.30 35.45 -13.39
C SER A 420 -17.99 35.49 -14.17
N ILE A 421 -17.99 36.20 -15.29
CA ILE A 421 -16.80 36.47 -16.09
C ILE A 421 -16.56 37.97 -16.03
N ALA A 422 -15.40 38.41 -15.54
CA ALA A 422 -15.04 39.80 -15.42
C ALA A 422 -14.59 40.35 -16.78
N ASP A 423 -14.53 41.70 -16.94
CA ASP A 423 -14.11 42.37 -18.18
C ASP A 423 -12.69 41.99 -18.63
N ASN A 424 -11.82 41.65 -17.67
CA ASN A 424 -10.47 41.16 -17.94
C ASN A 424 -10.42 39.67 -18.35
N GLY A 425 -11.57 39.00 -18.38
CA GLY A 425 -11.72 37.58 -18.73
C GLY A 425 -11.51 36.59 -17.59
N ASP A 426 -11.33 37.04 -16.34
CA ASP A 426 -11.24 36.15 -15.19
C ASP A 426 -12.59 35.47 -14.94
N LEU A 427 -12.57 34.14 -14.72
CA LEU A 427 -13.76 33.36 -14.38
C LEU A 427 -13.84 33.18 -12.87
N THR A 428 -14.86 33.76 -12.27
CA THR A 428 -15.20 33.51 -10.86
C THR A 428 -16.29 32.44 -10.77
N ILE A 429 -16.06 31.37 -10.00
CA ILE A 429 -17.05 30.33 -9.71
C ILE A 429 -17.39 30.43 -8.24
N THR A 430 -18.69 30.61 -7.92
CA THR A 430 -19.23 30.63 -6.55
C THR A 430 -20.37 29.63 -6.51
N SER A 431 -20.02 28.34 -6.34
CA SER A 431 -20.95 27.23 -6.46
C SER A 431 -20.73 26.19 -5.37
N PRO A 432 -21.80 25.67 -4.74
CA PRO A 432 -21.68 24.56 -3.79
C PRO A 432 -21.18 23.26 -4.43
N ARG A 433 -21.08 23.22 -5.76
CA ARG A 433 -20.54 22.07 -6.52
C ARG A 433 -19.03 22.00 -6.49
N VAL A 434 -18.35 23.09 -6.15
CA VAL A 434 -16.90 23.19 -6.16
C VAL A 434 -16.37 23.64 -4.79
N PHE A 435 -15.36 22.94 -4.29
CA PHE A 435 -14.61 23.30 -3.09
C PHE A 435 -13.27 23.89 -3.50
N ALA A 436 -12.90 25.00 -2.86
CA ALA A 436 -11.63 25.66 -3.07
C ALA A 436 -10.75 25.56 -1.82
N TYR A 437 -9.53 25.06 -1.98
CA TYR A 437 -8.48 24.98 -0.97
C TYR A 437 -7.32 25.90 -1.37
N ASN A 438 -6.35 26.11 -0.50
CA ASN A 438 -5.25 27.04 -0.78
C ASN A 438 -4.41 26.64 -2.02
N LYS A 439 -4.30 25.33 -2.31
CA LYS A 439 -3.48 24.80 -3.42
C LYS A 439 -4.20 23.78 -4.28
N SER A 440 -5.47 23.57 -4.07
CA SER A 440 -6.25 22.58 -4.82
C SER A 440 -7.72 22.94 -4.83
N THR A 441 -8.43 22.36 -5.77
CA THR A 441 -9.90 22.37 -5.81
C THR A 441 -10.41 20.96 -5.66
N ASP A 442 -11.69 20.80 -5.34
CA ASP A 442 -12.40 19.54 -5.40
C ASP A 442 -13.82 19.79 -5.94
N ILE A 443 -14.43 18.80 -6.57
CA ILE A 443 -15.79 18.88 -7.07
C ILE A 443 -16.64 17.95 -6.21
N GLN A 444 -17.87 18.35 -5.91
CA GLN A 444 -18.81 17.55 -5.13
C GLN A 444 -19.02 16.18 -5.81
N ASP A 445 -18.98 15.12 -5.02
CA ASP A 445 -19.31 13.77 -5.49
C ASP A 445 -20.78 13.65 -5.86
N TYR A 446 -21.10 12.75 -6.80
CA TYR A 446 -22.47 12.50 -7.22
C TYR A 446 -22.87 11.02 -7.03
N TYR A 447 -24.14 10.74 -7.20
CA TYR A 447 -24.66 9.39 -7.15
C TYR A 447 -25.50 9.04 -8.39
N THR A 448 -25.55 7.74 -8.65
CA THR A 448 -26.51 7.09 -9.57
C THR A 448 -27.18 5.92 -8.86
N ILE A 449 -28.19 5.34 -9.50
CA ILE A 449 -28.91 4.15 -9.02
C ILE A 449 -28.85 3.12 -10.13
N ASP A 450 -28.41 1.90 -9.82
CA ASP A 450 -28.42 0.78 -10.76
C ASP A 450 -29.78 0.07 -10.82
N ASP A 451 -29.90 -0.93 -11.71
CA ASP A 451 -31.14 -1.69 -11.90
C ASP A 451 -31.54 -2.49 -10.65
N ALA A 452 -30.57 -2.92 -9.84
CA ALA A 452 -30.77 -3.59 -8.55
C ALA A 452 -31.08 -2.62 -7.41
N LYS A 453 -31.31 -1.33 -7.71
CA LYS A 453 -31.56 -0.25 -6.73
C LYS A 453 -30.42 0.01 -5.77
N ASN A 454 -29.21 -0.38 -6.11
CA ASN A 454 -28.04 0.05 -5.36
C ASN A 454 -27.76 1.53 -5.61
N LEU A 455 -27.40 2.22 -4.53
CA LEU A 455 -26.82 3.55 -4.60
C LEU A 455 -25.35 3.41 -5.03
N LEU A 456 -24.99 3.99 -6.15
CA LEU A 456 -23.60 4.09 -6.61
C LEU A 456 -23.09 5.50 -6.38
N THR A 457 -22.03 5.66 -5.59
CA THR A 457 -21.38 6.96 -5.37
C THR A 457 -20.16 7.09 -6.25
N HIS A 458 -20.05 8.22 -6.92
CA HIS A 458 -19.00 8.50 -7.89
C HIS A 458 -18.14 9.66 -7.38
N ARG A 459 -16.86 9.38 -7.20
CA ARG A 459 -15.91 10.42 -6.82
C ARG A 459 -15.58 11.28 -8.04
N VAL A 460 -15.60 12.60 -7.82
CA VAL A 460 -15.14 13.59 -8.78
C VAL A 460 -13.91 14.28 -8.20
N GLY A 461 -12.85 14.40 -8.99
CA GLY A 461 -11.64 15.10 -8.55
C GLY A 461 -11.74 16.60 -8.73
N GLY A 462 -10.70 17.31 -8.28
CA GLY A 462 -10.62 18.76 -8.44
C GLY A 462 -10.39 19.19 -9.89
N LEU A 463 -10.61 20.48 -10.17
CA LEU A 463 -10.30 21.08 -11.45
C LEU A 463 -8.79 21.06 -11.71
N ALA A 464 -8.38 20.67 -12.90
CA ALA A 464 -6.99 20.63 -13.35
C ALA A 464 -6.48 22.05 -13.71
N VAL A 465 -6.54 22.96 -12.74
CA VAL A 465 -6.04 24.33 -12.86
C VAL A 465 -4.80 24.47 -11.98
N PRO A 466 -3.61 24.81 -12.55
CA PRO A 466 -2.40 25.00 -11.74
C PRO A 466 -2.54 26.15 -10.74
N ASP A 467 -1.89 26.04 -9.59
CA ASP A 467 -1.92 27.04 -8.48
C ASP A 467 -1.65 28.48 -8.92
N ALA A 468 -0.81 28.68 -9.95
CA ALA A 468 -0.48 30.02 -10.45
C ALA A 468 -1.67 30.76 -11.08
N TYR A 469 -2.69 30.02 -11.51
CA TYR A 469 -3.81 30.55 -12.27
C TYR A 469 -5.12 30.60 -11.51
N TYR A 470 -5.18 30.16 -10.24
CA TYR A 470 -6.40 30.31 -9.48
C TYR A 470 -6.17 30.98 -8.11
N LEU A 471 -7.21 31.65 -7.60
CA LEU A 471 -7.22 32.26 -6.29
C LEU A 471 -8.46 31.76 -5.53
N ARG A 472 -8.24 31.27 -4.31
CA ARG A 472 -9.32 30.92 -3.39
C ARG A 472 -9.88 32.23 -2.78
N GLN A 473 -11.19 32.41 -2.85
CA GLN A 473 -11.89 33.47 -2.13
C GLN A 473 -12.60 32.96 -0.87
N ALA A 474 -13.25 31.79 -0.98
CA ALA A 474 -13.97 31.14 0.13
C ALA A 474 -14.02 29.62 -0.13
N LYS A 475 -14.63 28.86 0.80
CA LYS A 475 -14.77 27.41 0.68
C LYS A 475 -15.40 26.96 -0.66
N HIS A 476 -16.37 27.72 -1.18
CA HIS A 476 -17.08 27.43 -2.42
C HIS A 476 -16.93 28.53 -3.46
N SER A 477 -15.85 29.32 -3.38
CA SER A 477 -15.59 30.43 -4.29
C SER A 477 -14.13 30.50 -4.68
N LEU A 478 -13.88 30.51 -6.00
CA LEU A 478 -12.55 30.62 -6.58
C LEU A 478 -12.58 31.50 -7.83
N ILE A 479 -11.44 32.12 -8.14
CA ILE A 479 -11.20 32.83 -9.39
C ILE A 479 -10.16 32.06 -10.20
N ILE A 480 -10.46 31.82 -11.49
CA ILE A 480 -9.50 31.31 -12.47
C ILE A 480 -9.12 32.50 -13.37
N LYS A 481 -7.81 32.80 -13.44
CA LYS A 481 -7.29 33.93 -14.19
C LYS A 481 -7.45 33.72 -15.70
N ALA A 482 -7.82 34.75 -16.41
CA ALA A 482 -7.98 34.77 -17.87
C ALA A 482 -6.74 34.22 -18.64
N GLU A 483 -5.56 34.40 -18.06
CA GLU A 483 -4.30 33.90 -18.59
C GLU A 483 -4.27 32.39 -18.81
N PHE A 484 -4.96 31.61 -17.92
CA PHE A 484 -5.12 30.16 -18.06
C PHE A 484 -5.85 29.79 -19.37
N PHE A 485 -6.87 30.55 -19.76
CA PHE A 485 -7.70 30.22 -20.91
C PHE A 485 -7.02 30.51 -22.27
N LYS A 486 -5.91 31.26 -22.30
CA LYS A 486 -5.14 31.50 -23.53
C LYS A 486 -4.63 30.20 -24.16
N ASN A 487 -4.22 29.25 -23.31
CA ASN A 487 -3.74 27.93 -23.72
C ASN A 487 -4.75 26.80 -23.49
N ASN A 488 -5.93 27.13 -22.96
CA ASN A 488 -6.98 26.18 -22.57
C ASN A 488 -8.36 26.70 -23.02
N ALA A 489 -8.49 27.07 -24.29
CA ALA A 489 -9.72 27.65 -24.87
C ALA A 489 -10.94 26.71 -24.75
N GLY A 490 -10.71 25.37 -24.66
CA GLY A 490 -11.75 24.36 -24.47
C GLY A 490 -12.16 24.10 -23.03
N PHE A 491 -11.61 24.83 -22.04
CA PHE A 491 -11.90 24.61 -20.63
C PHE A 491 -13.38 24.74 -20.31
N TYR A 492 -14.04 25.77 -20.82
CA TYR A 492 -15.46 25.97 -20.58
C TYR A 492 -16.21 26.50 -21.79
N LYS A 493 -17.54 26.34 -21.76
CA LYS A 493 -18.49 27.01 -22.66
C LYS A 493 -19.68 27.53 -21.87
N VAL A 494 -20.30 28.63 -22.35
CA VAL A 494 -21.55 29.16 -21.82
C VAL A 494 -22.64 28.99 -22.86
N ASN A 495 -23.80 28.43 -22.50
CA ASN A 495 -24.91 28.26 -23.44
C ASN A 495 -25.82 29.50 -23.48
N GLU A 496 -26.81 29.50 -24.41
CA GLU A 496 -27.78 30.60 -24.58
C GLU A 496 -28.60 30.91 -23.33
N ALA A 497 -28.83 29.90 -22.47
CA ALA A 497 -29.52 30.07 -21.19
C ALA A 497 -28.63 30.72 -20.10
N GLY A 498 -27.34 30.94 -20.40
CA GLY A 498 -26.39 31.55 -19.52
C GLY A 498 -25.80 30.60 -18.48
N ASN A 499 -25.84 29.29 -18.69
CA ASN A 499 -25.20 28.30 -17.83
C ASN A 499 -23.79 27.98 -18.31
N LEU A 500 -22.87 27.74 -17.37
CA LEU A 500 -21.49 27.37 -17.62
C LEU A 500 -21.32 25.85 -17.60
N PHE A 501 -20.54 25.35 -18.57
CA PHE A 501 -20.19 23.93 -18.70
C PHE A 501 -18.67 23.80 -18.79
N ILE A 502 -18.05 23.15 -17.79
CA ILE A 502 -16.61 22.88 -17.79
C ILE A 502 -16.38 21.51 -18.43
N SER A 503 -15.39 21.43 -19.33
CA SER A 503 -15.07 20.20 -20.06
C SER A 503 -14.63 19.08 -19.13
N PRO A 504 -15.06 17.81 -19.38
CA PRO A 504 -14.62 16.64 -18.64
C PRO A 504 -13.11 16.39 -18.73
N ASP A 505 -12.43 17.02 -19.68
CA ASP A 505 -10.98 16.91 -19.84
C ASP A 505 -10.19 17.59 -18.70
N TYR A 506 -10.85 18.40 -17.88
CA TYR A 506 -10.20 19.18 -16.82
C TYR A 506 -10.54 18.73 -15.39
N PHE A 507 -11.15 17.57 -15.23
CA PHE A 507 -11.37 16.96 -13.92
C PHE A 507 -11.50 15.44 -14.02
N TYR A 508 -11.15 14.75 -12.93
CA TYR A 508 -11.37 13.31 -12.81
C TYR A 508 -12.83 13.01 -12.52
N ASN A 509 -13.35 11.94 -13.10
CA ASN A 509 -14.69 11.41 -12.84
C ASN A 509 -14.67 9.89 -12.80
N ASN A 510 -14.89 9.30 -11.63
CA ASN A 510 -15.06 7.84 -11.47
C ASN A 510 -16.40 7.39 -12.04
N LYS A 511 -16.39 6.87 -13.27
CA LYS A 511 -17.61 6.39 -13.96
C LYS A 511 -18.14 5.07 -13.40
N THR A 512 -17.32 4.25 -12.76
CA THR A 512 -17.71 2.92 -12.25
C THR A 512 -18.59 3.04 -11.01
N GLY A 513 -18.33 4.00 -10.14
CA GLY A 513 -19.03 4.18 -8.88
C GLY A 513 -18.64 3.15 -7.81
N LEU A 514 -19.07 3.42 -6.59
CA LEU A 514 -18.90 2.55 -5.42
C LEU A 514 -20.27 2.28 -4.81
N VAL A 515 -20.64 1.01 -4.66
CA VAL A 515 -21.93 0.61 -4.07
C VAL A 515 -22.05 1.09 -2.63
N GLN A 516 -23.20 1.63 -2.26
CA GLN A 516 -23.54 2.07 -0.90
C GLN A 516 -24.89 1.52 -0.46
N PRO A 517 -25.12 1.30 0.84
CA PRO A 517 -24.12 1.30 1.91
C PRO A 517 -23.15 0.13 1.75
N GLN A 518 -21.96 0.27 2.31
CA GLN A 518 -21.01 -0.84 2.40
C GLN A 518 -21.33 -1.74 3.59
N SER A 519 -20.96 -3.02 3.49
CA SER A 519 -21.07 -3.99 4.57
C SER A 519 -19.81 -4.85 4.64
N ALA A 520 -19.49 -5.34 5.81
CA ALA A 520 -18.41 -6.31 6.02
C ALA A 520 -18.89 -7.38 7.01
N THR A 521 -18.47 -8.62 6.79
CA THR A 521 -18.88 -9.76 7.60
C THR A 521 -17.70 -10.70 7.79
N VAL A 522 -17.54 -11.21 9.01
CA VAL A 522 -16.57 -12.25 9.35
C VAL A 522 -17.30 -13.41 10.02
N VAL A 523 -16.96 -14.62 9.64
CA VAL A 523 -17.47 -15.86 10.25
C VAL A 523 -16.30 -16.64 10.80
N ILE A 524 -16.32 -16.90 12.12
CA ILE A 524 -15.29 -17.65 12.85
C ILE A 524 -15.89 -18.91 13.44
N ASP A 525 -15.22 -20.05 13.29
CA ASP A 525 -15.48 -21.22 14.15
C ASP A 525 -14.87 -20.93 15.51
N TYR A 526 -15.74 -20.66 16.49
CA TYR A 526 -15.34 -20.27 17.84
C TYR A 526 -14.54 -21.35 18.61
N ARG A 527 -14.62 -22.61 18.19
CA ARG A 527 -13.87 -23.72 18.83
C ARG A 527 -12.42 -23.79 18.41
N THR A 528 -12.12 -23.30 17.18
CA THR A 528 -10.80 -23.40 16.57
C THR A 528 -10.15 -22.03 16.34
N GLY A 529 -10.92 -20.93 16.36
CA GLY A 529 -10.46 -19.61 15.95
C GLY A 529 -10.33 -19.47 14.42
N HIS A 530 -10.72 -20.48 13.65
CA HIS A 530 -10.61 -20.44 12.20
C HIS A 530 -11.60 -19.47 11.57
N ILE A 531 -11.09 -18.53 10.77
CA ILE A 531 -11.92 -17.70 9.91
C ILE A 531 -12.35 -18.53 8.70
N VAL A 532 -13.63 -18.89 8.67
CA VAL A 532 -14.17 -19.80 7.65
C VAL A 532 -14.78 -19.10 6.44
N ALA A 533 -15.22 -17.84 6.62
CA ALA A 533 -15.69 -16.99 5.53
C ALA A 533 -15.50 -15.50 5.89
N MET A 534 -15.30 -14.66 4.89
CA MET A 534 -15.09 -13.22 5.08
C MET A 534 -15.53 -12.41 3.87
N ILE A 535 -16.21 -11.28 4.14
CA ILE A 535 -16.51 -10.25 3.16
C ILE A 535 -16.05 -8.90 3.73
N GLY A 536 -15.22 -8.17 2.99
CA GLY A 536 -14.72 -6.85 3.37
C GLY A 536 -15.45 -5.69 2.71
N GLY A 537 -16.46 -5.94 1.88
CA GLY A 537 -17.22 -4.89 1.21
C GLY A 537 -18.23 -5.45 0.22
N ARG A 538 -19.06 -4.55 -0.31
CA ARG A 538 -19.97 -4.86 -1.40
C ARG A 538 -19.30 -4.48 -2.73
N ASP A 539 -19.47 -5.31 -3.75
CA ASP A 539 -18.96 -5.12 -5.10
C ASP A 539 -17.42 -5.08 -5.18
N VAL A 540 -16.83 -6.27 -5.28
CA VAL A 540 -15.36 -6.45 -5.37
C VAL A 540 -14.92 -6.14 -6.80
N LYS A 541 -14.24 -5.02 -7.01
CA LYS A 541 -13.61 -4.67 -8.31
C LYS A 541 -12.23 -4.05 -8.09
N GLY A 542 -11.23 -4.58 -8.80
CA GLY A 542 -9.86 -4.05 -8.82
C GLY A 542 -8.88 -4.72 -7.88
N ASN A 543 -7.65 -4.20 -7.82
CA ASN A 543 -6.56 -4.68 -6.98
C ASN A 543 -6.37 -3.76 -5.77
N ARG A 544 -5.96 -4.29 -4.61
CA ARG A 544 -5.78 -3.57 -3.35
C ARG A 544 -7.10 -2.97 -2.83
N ILE A 545 -8.09 -3.80 -2.72
CA ILE A 545 -9.41 -3.40 -2.20
C ILE A 545 -9.33 -3.27 -0.68
N LEU A 546 -9.93 -2.19 -0.16
CA LEU A 546 -10.08 -1.97 1.28
C LEU A 546 -10.94 -3.08 1.89
N ASN A 547 -10.36 -3.95 2.68
CA ASN A 547 -11.08 -4.97 3.44
C ASN A 547 -11.64 -4.37 4.73
N ARG A 548 -12.91 -3.99 4.72
CA ARG A 548 -13.56 -3.37 5.90
C ARG A 548 -13.77 -4.33 7.06
N ALA A 549 -13.57 -5.61 6.84
CA ALA A 549 -13.62 -6.60 7.92
C ALA A 549 -12.38 -6.53 8.83
N THR A 550 -11.24 -6.06 8.29
CA THR A 550 -9.92 -6.04 8.96
C THR A 550 -9.28 -4.66 9.00
N ASP A 551 -9.35 -3.89 7.89
CA ASP A 551 -8.54 -2.68 7.69
C ASP A 551 -9.25 -1.40 8.13
N THR A 552 -10.53 -1.49 8.53
CA THR A 552 -11.28 -0.32 9.02
C THR A 552 -11.94 -0.61 10.35
N THR A 553 -11.94 0.42 11.18
CA THR A 553 -12.57 0.39 12.48
C THR A 553 -13.78 1.30 12.51
N ARG A 554 -14.75 0.97 13.35
CA ARG A 554 -15.96 1.77 13.61
C ARG A 554 -16.29 1.72 15.08
N GLN A 555 -17.00 2.72 15.55
CA GLN A 555 -17.56 2.70 16.89
C GLN A 555 -18.50 1.50 17.02
N PRO A 556 -18.25 0.57 17.96
CA PRO A 556 -19.05 -0.65 18.10
C PRO A 556 -20.45 -0.35 18.65
N GLY A 557 -20.66 0.83 19.23
CA GLY A 557 -21.91 1.18 19.88
C GLY A 557 -22.25 0.17 20.98
N SER A 558 -23.55 -0.09 21.18
CA SER A 558 -24.01 -1.01 22.25
C SER A 558 -23.54 -2.46 22.12
N SER A 559 -22.97 -2.86 20.98
CA SER A 559 -22.41 -4.21 20.85
C SER A 559 -21.15 -4.42 21.71
N ILE A 560 -20.51 -3.36 22.19
CA ILE A 560 -19.39 -3.49 23.14
C ILE A 560 -19.84 -3.92 24.55
N LYS A 561 -21.10 -3.67 24.95
CA LYS A 561 -21.58 -3.88 26.32
C LYS A 561 -21.39 -5.29 26.84
N PRO A 562 -21.70 -6.36 26.11
CA PRO A 562 -21.43 -7.73 26.55
C PRO A 562 -19.97 -7.96 26.94
N ILE A 563 -19.04 -7.42 26.15
CA ILE A 563 -17.60 -7.65 26.23
C ILE A 563 -16.96 -6.74 27.31
N ALA A 564 -17.22 -5.45 27.26
CA ALA A 564 -16.55 -4.47 28.10
C ALA A 564 -17.21 -4.26 29.47
N VAL A 565 -18.50 -4.65 29.64
CA VAL A 565 -19.26 -4.38 30.85
C VAL A 565 -19.82 -5.63 31.50
N TYR A 566 -20.63 -6.40 30.78
CA TYR A 566 -21.40 -7.48 31.39
C TYR A 566 -20.57 -8.74 31.66
N LEU A 567 -19.68 -9.13 30.75
CA LEU A 567 -18.75 -10.22 30.97
C LEU A 567 -17.81 -9.92 32.17
N PRO A 568 -17.13 -8.78 32.24
CA PRO A 568 -16.36 -8.41 33.43
C PRO A 568 -17.19 -8.35 34.70
N ALA A 569 -18.44 -7.89 34.66
CA ALA A 569 -19.32 -7.83 35.84
C ALA A 569 -19.65 -9.23 36.35
N LEU A 570 -20.04 -10.14 35.46
CA LEU A 570 -20.38 -11.55 35.85
C LEU A 570 -19.19 -12.24 36.51
N ASP A 571 -17.97 -12.07 35.93
CA ASP A 571 -16.76 -12.69 36.49
C ASP A 571 -16.30 -12.01 37.80
N ASN A 572 -16.76 -10.81 38.09
CA ASN A 572 -16.48 -10.07 39.33
C ASN A 572 -17.66 -10.08 40.31
N GLY A 573 -18.45 -11.18 40.34
CA GLY A 573 -19.41 -11.49 41.37
C GLY A 573 -20.84 -11.00 41.13
N PHE A 574 -21.14 -10.37 39.99
CA PHE A 574 -22.51 -10.12 39.58
C PHE A 574 -23.14 -11.40 39.04
N THR A 575 -24.46 -11.45 39.09
CA THR A 575 -25.26 -12.51 38.48
C THR A 575 -26.26 -11.92 37.50
N ALA A 576 -26.86 -12.76 36.67
CA ALA A 576 -27.92 -12.31 35.75
C ALA A 576 -29.10 -11.63 36.49
N ALA A 577 -29.34 -12.00 37.77
CA ALA A 577 -30.38 -11.44 38.63
C ALA A 577 -29.92 -10.23 39.46
N SER A 578 -28.64 -9.84 39.39
CA SER A 578 -28.14 -8.70 40.16
C SER A 578 -28.92 -7.42 39.82
N PRO A 579 -29.45 -6.69 40.83
CA PRO A 579 -30.25 -5.49 40.59
C PRO A 579 -29.38 -4.32 40.18
N ILE A 580 -29.76 -3.65 39.10
CA ILE A 580 -29.12 -2.42 38.58
C ILE A 580 -30.20 -1.32 38.44
N LEU A 581 -29.85 -0.12 38.88
CA LEU A 581 -30.79 1.01 38.84
C LEU A 581 -30.74 1.69 37.45
N ASP A 582 -31.87 1.69 36.75
CA ASP A 582 -32.11 2.53 35.59
C ASP A 582 -32.86 3.81 36.04
N VAL A 583 -32.12 4.72 36.64
CA VAL A 583 -32.61 6.07 37.07
C VAL A 583 -31.61 7.11 36.63
N PRO A 584 -31.98 8.41 36.55
CA PRO A 584 -31.08 9.46 36.12
C PRO A 584 -29.68 9.36 36.72
N LEU A 585 -28.65 9.36 35.89
CA LEU A 585 -27.26 9.47 36.34
C LEU A 585 -26.79 10.88 36.01
N VAL A 586 -26.50 11.66 37.05
CA VAL A 586 -26.09 13.06 36.91
C VAL A 586 -24.58 13.14 36.84
N THR A 587 -24.06 13.84 35.84
CA THR A 587 -22.62 14.12 35.70
C THR A 587 -22.17 15.22 36.65
N GLY A 588 -20.85 15.43 36.78
CA GLY A 588 -20.28 16.53 37.56
C GLY A 588 -20.74 17.95 37.14
N GLU A 589 -21.23 18.08 35.89
CA GLU A 589 -21.80 19.33 35.37
C GLU A 589 -23.31 19.47 35.61
N GLY A 590 -23.92 18.59 36.36
CA GLY A 590 -25.37 18.61 36.64
C GLY A 590 -26.25 18.10 35.49
N LYS A 591 -25.69 17.57 34.43
CA LYS A 591 -26.43 17.03 33.28
C LYS A 591 -26.75 15.56 33.48
N VAL A 592 -27.96 15.14 33.04
CA VAL A 592 -28.34 13.73 33.01
C VAL A 592 -27.67 13.06 31.82
N TRP A 593 -26.81 12.06 32.10
CA TRP A 593 -26.10 11.27 31.09
C TRP A 593 -25.85 9.84 31.62
N PRO A 594 -25.91 8.78 30.77
CA PRO A 594 -26.41 8.82 29.40
C PRO A 594 -27.96 8.86 29.35
N LYS A 595 -28.49 9.12 28.14
CA LYS A 595 -29.92 8.93 27.87
C LYS A 595 -30.13 7.47 27.37
N ASN A 596 -31.26 6.85 27.73
CA ASN A 596 -31.72 5.62 27.14
C ASN A 596 -32.27 5.85 25.72
N VAL A 597 -32.39 4.76 24.92
CA VAL A 597 -33.03 4.82 23.58
C VAL A 597 -34.54 5.06 23.70
N TYR A 598 -35.16 4.55 24.78
CA TYR A 598 -36.56 4.78 25.12
C TYR A 598 -36.74 6.02 26.01
N THR A 599 -37.95 6.54 26.07
CA THR A 599 -38.28 7.70 26.89
C THR A 599 -38.40 7.31 28.38
N GLY A 600 -37.66 7.99 29.25
CA GLY A 600 -37.70 7.81 30.71
C GLY A 600 -36.76 6.71 31.21
N PHE A 601 -37.11 6.17 32.39
CA PHE A 601 -36.30 5.20 33.14
C PHE A 601 -37.20 4.09 33.69
N LYS A 602 -36.67 2.85 33.78
CA LYS A 602 -37.41 1.69 34.25
C LYS A 602 -37.34 1.44 35.78
N GLY A 603 -36.49 2.21 36.49
CA GLY A 603 -36.26 2.02 37.91
C GLY A 603 -35.30 0.88 38.21
N ILE A 604 -35.71 -0.09 39.07
CA ILE A 604 -34.89 -1.27 39.34
C ILE A 604 -35.03 -2.27 38.20
N THR A 605 -33.92 -2.65 37.60
CA THR A 605 -33.81 -3.69 36.55
C THR A 605 -32.81 -4.76 37.01
N THR A 606 -32.82 -5.91 36.39
CA THR A 606 -31.77 -6.94 36.56
C THR A 606 -30.64 -6.72 35.54
N LEU A 607 -29.47 -7.30 35.80
CA LEU A 607 -28.37 -7.30 34.82
C LEU A 607 -28.81 -7.93 33.48
N ARG A 608 -29.61 -8.98 33.50
CA ARG A 608 -30.20 -9.61 32.31
C ARG A 608 -31.11 -8.67 31.55
N GLU A 609 -32.03 -8.00 32.21
CA GLU A 609 -32.93 -7.02 31.57
C GLU A 609 -32.14 -5.83 31.00
N SER A 610 -31.11 -5.38 31.72
CA SER A 610 -30.22 -4.31 31.27
C SER A 610 -29.52 -4.68 29.95
N LEU A 611 -29.12 -5.93 29.77
CA LEU A 611 -28.56 -6.42 28.51
C LEU A 611 -29.64 -6.60 27.43
N ILE A 612 -30.77 -7.24 27.72
CA ILE A 612 -31.86 -7.49 26.77
C ILE A 612 -32.36 -6.19 26.15
N TYR A 613 -32.59 -5.16 26.96
CA TYR A 613 -33.10 -3.86 26.52
C TYR A 613 -31.98 -2.86 26.18
N SER A 614 -30.72 -3.31 26.21
CA SER A 614 -29.55 -2.46 25.95
C SER A 614 -29.57 -1.14 26.71
N ILE A 615 -29.90 -1.19 28.01
CA ILE A 615 -30.11 0.01 28.86
C ILE A 615 -28.78 0.74 29.04
N ASN A 616 -28.71 2.00 28.58
CA ASN A 616 -27.48 2.78 28.61
C ASN A 616 -27.07 3.17 30.03
N VAL A 617 -28.02 3.61 30.83
CA VAL A 617 -27.76 4.04 32.21
C VAL A 617 -27.30 2.87 33.07
N SER A 618 -27.95 1.71 32.94
CA SER A 618 -27.57 0.49 33.67
C SER A 618 -26.16 0.03 33.27
N SER A 619 -25.83 0.09 31.98
CA SER A 619 -24.49 -0.23 31.49
C SER A 619 -23.41 0.68 32.11
N ALA A 620 -23.62 2.02 32.05
CA ALA A 620 -22.69 2.99 32.64
C ALA A 620 -22.55 2.80 34.18
N ARG A 621 -23.64 2.50 34.88
CA ARG A 621 -23.60 2.21 36.32
C ARG A 621 -22.87 0.92 36.65
N THR A 622 -23.06 -0.14 35.86
CA THR A 622 -22.35 -1.41 36.01
C THR A 622 -20.85 -1.20 35.80
N LEU A 623 -20.46 -0.51 34.70
CA LEU A 623 -19.06 -0.18 34.44
C LEU A 623 -18.45 0.65 35.58
N LYS A 624 -19.19 1.65 36.09
CA LYS A 624 -18.72 2.45 37.24
C LYS A 624 -18.48 1.59 38.49
N LYS A 625 -19.28 0.53 38.71
CA LYS A 625 -19.11 -0.38 39.86
C LYS A 625 -17.91 -1.31 39.72
N ILE A 626 -17.68 -1.86 38.51
CA ILE A 626 -16.52 -2.75 38.28
C ILE A 626 -15.22 -2.00 38.02
N GLY A 627 -15.31 -0.75 37.60
CA GLY A 627 -14.18 0.14 37.30
C GLY A 627 -13.66 0.03 35.87
N ILE A 628 -13.19 1.15 35.32
CA ILE A 628 -12.59 1.26 33.99
C ILE A 628 -11.40 0.32 33.81
N PRO A 629 -10.42 0.23 34.75
CA PRO A 629 -9.29 -0.69 34.63
C PRO A 629 -9.71 -2.18 34.48
N THR A 630 -10.79 -2.59 35.16
CA THR A 630 -11.32 -3.94 35.01
C THR A 630 -11.80 -4.19 33.58
N SER A 631 -12.57 -3.25 33.01
CA SER A 631 -13.03 -3.34 31.62
C SER A 631 -11.86 -3.44 30.63
N ILE A 632 -10.87 -2.56 30.77
CA ILE A 632 -9.66 -2.54 29.91
C ILE A 632 -8.92 -3.89 29.99
N LYS A 633 -8.77 -4.46 31.19
CA LYS A 633 -8.17 -5.78 31.37
C LYS A 633 -8.86 -6.84 30.51
N TYR A 634 -10.19 -6.85 30.46
CA TYR A 634 -10.93 -7.82 29.64
C TYR A 634 -10.81 -7.52 28.14
N LEU A 635 -10.77 -6.25 27.74
CA LEU A 635 -10.52 -5.91 26.34
C LEU A 635 -9.14 -6.40 25.86
N LYS A 636 -8.11 -6.32 26.71
CA LYS A 636 -6.78 -6.88 26.44
C LYS A 636 -6.85 -8.41 26.29
N LEU A 637 -7.51 -9.09 27.24
CA LEU A 637 -7.66 -10.56 27.22
C LEU A 637 -8.48 -11.05 26.02
N LEU A 638 -9.32 -10.21 25.42
CA LEU A 638 -10.18 -10.52 24.27
C LEU A 638 -9.60 -10.03 22.93
N GLY A 639 -8.36 -9.55 22.91
CA GLY A 639 -7.66 -9.15 21.72
C GLY A 639 -8.17 -7.85 21.07
N LEU A 640 -8.93 -7.00 21.80
CA LEU A 640 -9.34 -5.68 21.35
C LEU A 640 -8.31 -4.59 21.68
N ILE A 641 -7.36 -4.89 22.54
CA ILE A 641 -6.20 -4.05 22.88
C ILE A 641 -4.96 -4.92 22.76
N ASP A 642 -4.04 -4.54 21.88
CA ASP A 642 -2.79 -5.24 21.62
C ASP A 642 -1.62 -4.58 22.38
N GLU A 643 -1.28 -5.14 23.56
CA GLU A 643 -0.15 -4.66 24.36
C GLU A 643 1.22 -4.97 23.70
N GLU A 644 1.31 -6.01 22.88
CA GLU A 644 2.56 -6.42 22.25
C GLU A 644 2.90 -5.50 21.07
N ASN A 645 1.88 -4.96 20.38
CA ASN A 645 2.03 -4.07 19.24
C ASN A 645 1.18 -2.78 19.35
N PRO A 646 1.46 -1.89 20.31
CA PRO A 646 0.65 -0.69 20.54
C PRO A 646 0.51 0.23 19.30
N SER A 647 1.48 0.16 18.38
CA SER A 647 1.42 0.94 17.13
C SER A 647 0.37 0.46 16.14
N LYS A 648 -0.10 -0.78 16.27
CA LYS A 648 -1.18 -1.38 15.48
C LYS A 648 -2.54 -1.27 16.18
N ASP A 649 -2.56 -0.90 17.46
CA ASP A 649 -3.76 -0.81 18.28
C ASP A 649 -4.62 0.42 17.94
N ASN A 650 -5.91 0.25 18.03
CA ASN A 650 -6.90 1.30 17.81
C ASN A 650 -7.45 1.90 19.12
N PHE A 651 -7.14 1.32 20.25
CA PHE A 651 -7.52 1.85 21.57
C PHE A 651 -6.66 3.10 21.91
N VAL A 652 -7.32 4.21 22.21
CA VAL A 652 -6.62 5.45 22.52
C VAL A 652 -6.54 5.61 24.04
N GLU A 653 -5.35 5.50 24.59
CA GLU A 653 -5.11 5.69 26.02
C GLU A 653 -5.20 7.18 26.44
N ALA A 654 -5.51 7.42 27.71
CA ALA A 654 -5.49 8.78 28.28
C ALA A 654 -4.08 9.39 28.30
N SER A 655 -3.04 8.57 28.29
CA SER A 655 -1.63 8.96 28.15
C SER A 655 -1.34 9.56 26.76
N GLU A 656 -1.96 9.05 25.70
CA GLU A 656 -1.80 9.53 24.33
C GLU A 656 -2.62 10.78 24.06
N ASN A 657 -3.87 10.81 24.53
CA ASN A 657 -4.76 11.95 24.32
C ASN A 657 -5.67 12.19 25.54
N LYS A 658 -5.40 13.27 26.27
CA LYS A 658 -6.14 13.60 27.50
C LYS A 658 -7.60 13.95 27.27
N THR A 659 -7.99 14.43 26.10
CA THR A 659 -9.34 14.94 25.80
C THR A 659 -10.17 13.96 24.97
N HIS A 660 -9.54 13.19 24.10
CA HIS A 660 -10.18 12.22 23.19
C HIS A 660 -9.51 10.87 23.33
N ASN A 661 -9.92 10.10 24.36
CA ASN A 661 -9.41 8.77 24.66
C ASN A 661 -10.54 7.81 24.97
N ASP A 662 -10.22 6.53 25.09
CA ASP A 662 -11.19 5.46 25.28
C ASP A 662 -11.29 4.99 26.74
N GLU A 663 -10.46 5.50 27.65
CA GLU A 663 -10.51 5.20 29.09
C GLU A 663 -11.62 5.95 29.81
N ASN A 664 -12.84 5.84 29.28
CA ASN A 664 -14.00 6.57 29.84
C ASN A 664 -15.30 5.76 29.70
N LEU A 665 -16.34 6.21 30.44
CA LEU A 665 -17.65 5.54 30.44
C LEU A 665 -18.35 5.58 29.07
N ALA A 666 -18.16 6.62 28.26
CA ALA A 666 -18.82 6.73 26.97
C ALA A 666 -18.25 5.71 25.97
N ALA A 667 -16.94 5.55 25.94
CA ALA A 667 -16.27 4.56 25.09
C ALA A 667 -16.61 3.13 25.51
N LEU A 668 -16.39 2.78 26.79
CA LEU A 668 -16.46 1.40 27.27
C LEU A 668 -17.88 0.91 27.56
N ALA A 669 -18.79 1.76 28.07
CA ALA A 669 -20.15 1.35 28.38
C ALA A 669 -21.14 1.52 27.22
N LEU A 670 -20.84 2.36 26.24
CA LEU A 670 -21.75 2.71 25.14
C LEU A 670 -21.15 2.54 23.75
N GLY A 671 -19.83 2.25 23.68
CA GLY A 671 -19.12 2.01 22.43
C GLY A 671 -18.81 3.27 21.63
N GLY A 672 -18.73 4.44 22.29
CA GLY A 672 -18.32 5.70 21.67
C GLY A 672 -16.80 5.82 21.60
N MET A 673 -16.12 4.77 21.08
CA MET A 673 -14.66 4.72 21.00
C MET A 673 -14.11 5.70 19.96
N THR A 674 -12.91 6.20 20.20
CA THR A 674 -12.26 7.24 19.38
C THR A 674 -11.96 6.78 17.98
N LYS A 675 -11.23 5.67 17.84
CA LYS A 675 -10.95 5.02 16.54
C LYS A 675 -11.93 3.88 16.26
N GLY A 676 -12.41 3.20 17.30
CA GLY A 676 -13.31 2.06 17.21
C GLY A 676 -12.59 0.73 17.03
N VAL A 677 -13.31 -0.30 16.63
CA VAL A 677 -12.84 -1.67 16.45
C VAL A 677 -13.26 -2.23 15.10
N SER A 678 -12.55 -3.23 14.59
CA SER A 678 -12.89 -3.93 13.36
C SER A 678 -13.95 -5.03 13.59
N PRO A 679 -14.67 -5.45 12.55
CA PRO A 679 -15.54 -6.62 12.60
C PRO A 679 -14.83 -7.90 13.04
N LEU A 680 -13.56 -8.09 12.63
CA LEU A 680 -12.76 -9.27 13.01
C LEU A 680 -12.50 -9.30 14.52
N GLU A 681 -12.01 -8.20 15.10
CA GLU A 681 -11.75 -8.08 16.55
C GLU A 681 -13.01 -8.34 17.37
N MET A 682 -14.14 -7.73 16.95
CA MET A 682 -15.42 -7.97 17.64
C MET A 682 -15.89 -9.41 17.54
N THR A 683 -15.76 -10.03 16.37
CA THR A 683 -16.18 -11.44 16.17
C THR A 683 -15.35 -12.38 17.03
N ALA A 684 -14.03 -12.16 17.10
CA ALA A 684 -13.12 -12.95 17.94
C ALA A 684 -13.44 -12.84 19.43
N ALA A 685 -13.72 -11.62 19.88
CA ALA A 685 -14.12 -11.40 21.28
C ALA A 685 -15.44 -12.10 21.64
N TYR A 686 -16.43 -12.07 20.75
CA TYR A 686 -17.68 -12.82 20.94
C TYR A 686 -17.48 -14.33 20.83
N ALA A 687 -16.55 -14.79 19.97
CA ALA A 687 -16.20 -16.21 19.89
C ALA A 687 -15.69 -16.76 21.23
N ALA A 688 -14.95 -15.97 22.01
CA ALA A 688 -14.52 -16.35 23.35
C ALA A 688 -15.71 -16.60 24.32
N ILE A 689 -16.78 -15.80 24.22
CA ILE A 689 -18.00 -16.03 25.03
C ILE A 689 -18.66 -17.34 24.61
N ALA A 690 -18.76 -17.63 23.33
CA ALA A 690 -19.34 -18.88 22.81
C ALA A 690 -18.46 -20.10 23.11
N ASN A 691 -17.18 -19.91 23.40
CA ASN A 691 -16.18 -20.94 23.69
C ASN A 691 -15.88 -21.03 25.19
N ASP A 692 -16.89 -20.94 26.02
CA ASP A 692 -16.78 -21.09 27.49
C ASP A 692 -15.69 -20.21 28.14
N GLY A 693 -15.51 -18.99 27.59
CA GLY A 693 -14.53 -18.00 28.04
C GLY A 693 -13.10 -18.27 27.58
N VAL A 694 -12.89 -19.07 26.56
CA VAL A 694 -11.58 -19.33 25.98
C VAL A 694 -11.41 -18.49 24.73
N TYR A 695 -10.55 -17.48 24.79
CA TYR A 695 -10.16 -16.69 23.61
C TYR A 695 -9.13 -17.46 22.79
N ILE A 696 -9.37 -17.55 21.47
CA ILE A 696 -8.47 -18.13 20.49
C ILE A 696 -8.16 -17.05 19.47
N GLU A 697 -6.89 -16.80 19.20
CA GLU A 697 -6.46 -15.85 18.19
C GLU A 697 -6.97 -16.27 16.81
N PRO A 698 -7.69 -15.40 16.07
CA PRO A 698 -8.22 -15.76 14.76
C PRO A 698 -7.12 -16.08 13.76
N THR A 699 -7.30 -17.16 12.99
CA THR A 699 -6.40 -17.50 11.90
C THR A 699 -7.17 -17.82 10.62
N ILE A 700 -6.59 -17.47 9.46
CA ILE A 700 -7.20 -17.75 8.16
C ILE A 700 -6.47 -18.85 7.38
N TYR A 701 -5.35 -19.34 7.91
CA TYR A 701 -4.64 -20.51 7.38
C TYR A 701 -4.02 -21.33 8.51
N THR A 702 -3.83 -22.61 8.29
CA THR A 702 -3.24 -23.54 9.28
C THR A 702 -1.75 -23.75 9.05
N LYS A 703 -1.33 -23.91 7.80
CA LYS A 703 0.07 -24.14 7.45
C LYS A 703 0.41 -23.65 6.03
N VAL A 704 1.69 -23.41 5.83
CA VAL A 704 2.29 -23.15 4.53
C VAL A 704 3.45 -24.11 4.33
N LEU A 705 3.43 -24.84 3.24
CA LEU A 705 4.51 -25.73 2.81
C LEU A 705 5.26 -25.13 1.63
N ASP A 706 6.54 -25.49 1.48
CA ASP A 706 7.27 -25.23 0.25
C ASP A 706 6.94 -26.27 -0.82
N LYS A 707 7.55 -26.15 -2.00
CA LYS A 707 7.37 -27.09 -3.11
C LYS A 707 7.80 -28.53 -2.78
N ASP A 708 8.73 -28.68 -1.84
CA ASP A 708 9.30 -29.98 -1.43
C ASP A 708 8.51 -30.59 -0.27
N GLY A 709 7.47 -29.89 0.22
CA GLY A 709 6.60 -30.33 1.30
C GLY A 709 7.09 -29.99 2.71
N ASN A 710 8.17 -29.19 2.85
CA ASN A 710 8.65 -28.77 4.15
C ASN A 710 7.78 -27.64 4.71
N ILE A 711 7.60 -27.60 6.04
CA ILE A 711 6.81 -26.59 6.72
C ILE A 711 7.53 -25.24 6.72
N VAL A 712 6.98 -24.27 5.99
CA VAL A 712 7.43 -22.87 5.95
C VAL A 712 6.81 -22.07 7.10
N LEU A 713 5.50 -22.18 7.31
CA LEU A 713 4.77 -21.56 8.41
C LEU A 713 3.82 -22.61 9.00
N ASP A 714 3.63 -22.60 10.33
CA ASP A 714 2.76 -23.52 11.05
C ASP A 714 1.93 -22.76 12.07
N LYS A 715 0.61 -22.82 11.90
CA LYS A 715 -0.41 -22.30 12.80
C LYS A 715 -1.43 -23.39 13.20
N GLU A 716 -1.11 -24.68 12.97
CA GLU A 716 -1.98 -25.80 13.39
C GLU A 716 -2.13 -25.89 14.91
N GLN A 717 -1.10 -25.46 15.64
CA GLN A 717 -1.23 -25.36 17.10
C GLN A 717 -1.98 -24.08 17.45
N VAL A 718 -3.25 -24.24 17.80
CA VAL A 718 -4.10 -23.17 18.27
C VAL A 718 -3.43 -22.48 19.47
N LYS A 719 -3.04 -21.23 19.31
CA LYS A 719 -2.63 -20.40 20.44
C LYS A 719 -3.88 -20.09 21.26
N VAL A 720 -4.14 -20.89 22.30
CA VAL A 720 -5.09 -20.55 23.35
C VAL A 720 -4.51 -19.39 24.12
N ALA A 721 -4.99 -18.18 23.83
CA ALA A 721 -4.45 -16.99 24.46
C ALA A 721 -4.76 -16.97 25.95
N HIS A 722 -6.01 -17.21 26.40
CA HIS A 722 -6.38 -17.16 27.80
C HIS A 722 -7.72 -17.88 28.07
N LYS A 723 -7.83 -18.50 29.23
CA LYS A 723 -9.13 -18.88 29.81
C LYS A 723 -9.62 -17.72 30.67
N LEU A 724 -10.58 -16.96 30.15
CA LEU A 724 -11.06 -15.72 30.74
C LEU A 724 -11.93 -15.90 31.98
N LEU A 725 -12.64 -17.03 32.11
CA LEU A 725 -13.65 -17.22 33.11
C LEU A 725 -13.28 -18.39 34.00
N SER A 726 -13.19 -18.13 35.29
CA SER A 726 -13.00 -19.17 36.30
C SER A 726 -14.29 -19.92 36.64
N ARG A 727 -15.45 -19.32 36.36
CA ARG A 727 -16.80 -19.88 36.58
C ARG A 727 -17.87 -19.09 35.80
N VAL A 728 -18.50 -19.70 34.84
CA VAL A 728 -19.84 -19.34 34.39
C VAL A 728 -20.72 -20.54 34.59
#